data_3488e788a06ce36a91d3b60d84484abb
#
_entry.id   3488e788a06ce36a91d3b60d84484abb
#
_cell.length_a   1.000
_cell.length_b   1.000
_cell.length_c   1.000
_cell.angle_alpha   90.00
_cell.angle_beta   90.00
_cell.angle_gamma   90.00
#
_symmetry.space_group_name_H-M   'P 1'
#
loop_
_entity.id
_entity.type
_entity.pdbx_description
1 polymer ?
#
loop_
_entity_poly.entity_id
_entity_poly.type
_entity_poly.pdbx_seq_one_letter_code
_entity_poly.pdbx_strand_id
1 'polypeptide(L)'
;MTKETTTNFTKYVKWFWLIILGGLSSITLMFLLASWGAFGPLPSFEELENPKSDLATEVISSDGKTLGKYYIKANRTPIQYKDLSKNLVDALVATEDERFYEHSGIDFRGTARAVVNFGRKGGASTITQQLAKNLFHKRENANIFKKLTQKIKEWVIAIKLERQYTKPEIISMYLNTQGFLFNATGIRSAARIYFGKEPKDLDLQESAILVAMLKNPRQYNPYRERSKKKSLQRRNVVFSQMEKNGLISEKEKDSLQKLPLKINFTPESHSDGNATYFREHLRDFLKKWAKENPKANGKQYNIYKDGLKVYVTIDSRMQQYAEEAVKEHMANLQQHFFKEQKNNKTAPFYDLEKKQINGILNRAKKNSERYKRLKAAGKSEKEINAIFNKKTEMRVFSWKGDKDTVMSPNDSIKYYKYFLRSGLVAIEPQTGHIKAWVGGINNKHFKYDAVDQQKRQVGSTFKPFVYATAINQLNLSPCDKFPNTLYTIPKGKYGIPEDWTPKNSSQKYGGELSLRDALAQSVNVITARLIDKVAPKNVARLAKASGIQSEIQANPSIALGAVELKLLEMVSAYATFANKGLRVSPMMITRIEDKNGTILAQFVPETQEVLSEQSAYVVLNLLKGVTLSGSGQRLRTNWTTLPKVVTGFPYKFTNPIAGKTGTTQNQSDGWFMGIVPNLATGVWTGGEERATHFAGISKGQGATMSLPSWALFMQKCYADKSLNISKDDFEKPSNLSINIDCSGEEPSEGDGKTGEENKQDEEIDF
;
A
#
# COMPACT_ATOMS: atom_id res chain seq x y z
N MET A 1 6.93 62.81 -76.26
CA MET A 1 6.51 61.43 -75.94
C MET A 1 6.99 61.08 -74.55
N THR A 2 6.22 61.37 -73.55
CA THR A 2 6.43 60.87 -72.16
C THR A 2 5.11 61.09 -71.40
N LYS A 3 4.17 60.18 -71.58
CA LYS A 3 2.89 60.20 -70.83
C LYS A 3 2.28 58.80 -70.79
N GLU A 4 2.89 57.79 -70.18
CA GLU A 4 2.16 56.52 -69.98
C GLU A 4 2.66 55.65 -68.86
N THR A 5 3.61 56.05 -68.01
CA THR A 5 4.14 55.20 -66.97
C THR A 5 3.60 55.47 -65.56
N THR A 6 2.84 56.56 -65.34
CA THR A 6 2.36 56.92 -63.98
C THR A 6 0.99 56.35 -63.59
N THR A 7 0.20 55.87 -64.52
CA THR A 7 -1.15 55.36 -64.27
C THR A 7 -1.21 53.94 -63.79
N ASN A 8 -0.18 53.14 -64.05
CA ASN A 8 -0.16 51.73 -63.61
C ASN A 8 0.22 51.55 -62.12
N PHE A 9 1.08 52.43 -61.60
CA PHE A 9 1.59 52.27 -60.21
C PHE A 9 0.49 52.46 -59.16
N THR A 10 -0.39 53.45 -59.31
CA THR A 10 -1.57 53.74 -58.47
C THR A 10 -2.58 52.60 -58.48
N LYS A 11 -2.75 51.89 -59.59
CA LYS A 11 -3.60 50.70 -59.70
C LYS A 11 -3.04 49.51 -58.88
N TYR A 12 -1.76 49.27 -58.96
CA TYR A 12 -1.10 48.21 -58.15
C TYR A 12 -1.10 48.53 -56.67
N VAL A 13 -0.90 49.77 -56.24
CA VAL A 13 -1.01 50.24 -54.85
C VAL A 13 -2.43 50.05 -54.30
N LYS A 14 -3.48 50.40 -55.11
CA LYS A 14 -4.89 50.16 -54.77
C LYS A 14 -5.15 48.64 -54.56
N TRP A 15 -4.73 47.81 -55.52
CA TRP A 15 -4.89 46.35 -55.39
C TRP A 15 -4.12 45.80 -54.20
N PHE A 16 -2.95 46.27 -53.89
CA PHE A 16 -2.17 45.91 -52.73
C PHE A 16 -2.94 46.21 -51.45
N TRP A 17 -3.48 47.38 -51.27
CA TRP A 17 -4.32 47.78 -50.14
C TRP A 17 -5.65 47.04 -50.09
N LEU A 18 -6.29 46.75 -51.17
CA LEU A 18 -7.52 45.94 -51.22
C LEU A 18 -7.27 44.50 -50.83
N ILE A 19 -6.15 43.91 -51.21
CA ILE A 19 -5.75 42.55 -50.80
C ILE A 19 -5.48 42.54 -49.30
N ILE A 20 -4.76 43.53 -48.77
CA ILE A 20 -4.48 43.62 -47.32
C ILE A 20 -5.79 43.79 -46.51
N LEU A 21 -6.63 44.73 -46.91
CA LEU A 21 -7.93 44.98 -46.26
C LEU A 21 -8.87 43.77 -46.39
N GLY A 22 -8.94 43.14 -47.54
CA GLY A 22 -9.68 41.90 -47.73
C GLY A 22 -9.17 40.75 -46.86
N GLY A 23 -7.86 40.63 -46.75
CA GLY A 23 -7.21 39.64 -45.85
C GLY A 23 -7.53 39.90 -44.38
N LEU A 24 -7.41 41.17 -43.93
CA LEU A 24 -7.75 41.58 -42.57
C LEU A 24 -9.24 41.34 -42.24
N SER A 25 -10.13 41.75 -43.18
CA SER A 25 -11.58 41.55 -43.06
C SER A 25 -11.95 40.06 -42.99
N SER A 26 -11.31 39.25 -43.83
CA SER A 26 -11.50 37.78 -43.81
C SER A 26 -11.07 37.17 -42.49
N ILE A 27 -9.92 37.57 -41.92
CA ILE A 27 -9.44 37.12 -40.63
C ILE A 27 -10.43 37.55 -39.53
N THR A 28 -10.86 38.81 -39.52
CA THR A 28 -11.85 39.34 -38.56
C THR A 28 -13.16 38.57 -38.64
N LEU A 29 -13.67 38.33 -39.87
CA LEU A 29 -14.88 37.55 -40.08
C LEU A 29 -14.73 36.11 -39.55
N MET A 30 -13.60 35.46 -39.76
CA MET A 30 -13.33 34.12 -39.24
C MET A 30 -13.31 34.10 -37.68
N PHE A 31 -12.79 35.13 -37.04
CA PHE A 31 -12.85 35.29 -35.59
C PHE A 31 -14.27 35.48 -35.07
N LEU A 32 -15.08 36.31 -35.75
CA LEU A 32 -16.49 36.51 -35.39
C LEU A 32 -17.28 35.20 -35.54
N LEU A 33 -17.15 34.52 -36.68
CA LEU A 33 -17.79 33.22 -36.93
C LEU A 33 -17.35 32.17 -35.85
N ALA A 34 -16.06 32.14 -35.49
CA ALA A 34 -15.57 31.25 -34.43
C ALA A 34 -16.18 31.61 -33.05
N SER A 35 -16.31 32.91 -32.75
CA SER A 35 -16.90 33.39 -31.49
C SER A 35 -18.40 33.06 -31.38
N TRP A 36 -19.12 33.00 -32.49
CA TRP A 36 -20.53 32.58 -32.56
C TRP A 36 -20.72 31.06 -32.64
N GLY A 37 -19.62 30.30 -32.65
CA GLY A 37 -19.68 28.82 -32.65
C GLY A 37 -19.91 28.19 -34.03
N ALA A 38 -19.77 28.94 -35.14
CA ALA A 38 -19.95 28.43 -36.52
C ALA A 38 -19.00 27.24 -36.82
N PHE A 39 -17.85 27.17 -36.17
CA PHE A 39 -16.89 26.04 -36.29
C PHE A 39 -17.10 24.96 -35.21
N GLY A 40 -18.26 24.98 -34.51
CA GLY A 40 -18.66 24.09 -33.42
C GLY A 40 -18.60 24.76 -32.05
N PRO A 41 -19.26 24.21 -31.03
CA PRO A 41 -19.45 24.85 -29.72
C PRO A 41 -18.14 25.25 -29.09
N LEU A 42 -18.10 26.43 -28.50
CA LEU A 42 -17.05 26.88 -27.61
C LEU A 42 -17.41 26.44 -26.18
N PRO A 43 -16.42 26.20 -25.30
CA PRO A 43 -16.70 25.91 -23.93
C PRO A 43 -17.46 27.04 -23.25
N SER A 44 -18.43 26.68 -22.39
CA SER A 44 -19.17 27.64 -21.56
C SER A 44 -18.24 28.28 -20.53
N PHE A 45 -18.66 29.40 -19.92
CA PHE A 45 -17.93 30.02 -18.82
C PHE A 45 -17.74 29.01 -17.64
N GLU A 46 -18.78 28.25 -17.30
CA GLU A 46 -18.75 27.24 -16.28
C GLU A 46 -17.76 26.09 -16.59
N GLU A 47 -17.62 25.71 -17.88
CA GLU A 47 -16.62 24.73 -18.33
C GLU A 47 -15.20 25.30 -18.33
N LEU A 48 -15.03 26.61 -18.48
CA LEU A 48 -13.75 27.31 -18.37
C LEU A 48 -13.35 27.45 -16.91
N GLU A 49 -14.30 27.77 -16.01
CA GLU A 49 -14.07 27.85 -14.54
C GLU A 49 -13.75 26.51 -13.93
N ASN A 50 -14.42 25.46 -14.37
CA ASN A 50 -14.26 24.11 -13.88
C ASN A 50 -13.99 23.13 -15.03
N PRO A 51 -12.80 23.17 -15.65
CA PRO A 51 -12.46 22.22 -16.70
C PRO A 51 -12.66 20.80 -16.14
N LYS A 52 -13.50 19.99 -16.79
CA LYS A 52 -13.76 18.59 -16.43
C LYS A 52 -12.47 17.77 -16.60
N SER A 53 -11.51 17.96 -15.72
CA SER A 53 -10.30 17.16 -15.67
C SER A 53 -10.48 16.05 -14.65
N ASP A 54 -10.31 14.80 -15.08
CA ASP A 54 -10.27 13.66 -14.17
C ASP A 54 -9.13 13.89 -13.16
N LEU A 55 -9.47 14.08 -11.88
CA LEU A 55 -8.53 14.26 -10.80
C LEU A 55 -8.35 12.96 -10.03
N ALA A 56 -7.12 12.57 -9.78
CA ALA A 56 -6.82 11.39 -8.95
C ALA A 56 -7.25 11.61 -7.50
N THR A 57 -7.87 10.61 -6.88
CA THR A 57 -8.07 10.59 -5.43
C THR A 57 -6.75 10.30 -4.74
N GLU A 58 -6.40 11.07 -3.73
CA GLU A 58 -5.16 10.94 -2.96
C GLU A 58 -5.45 10.27 -1.63
N VAL A 59 -4.64 9.25 -1.27
CA VAL A 59 -4.66 8.58 0.02
C VAL A 59 -3.54 9.14 0.87
N ILE A 60 -3.90 9.79 1.97
CA ILE A 60 -2.98 10.55 2.84
C ILE A 60 -2.87 9.83 4.19
N SER A 61 -1.65 9.49 4.58
CA SER A 61 -1.35 8.85 5.87
C SER A 61 -1.57 9.80 7.06
N SER A 62 -1.56 9.26 8.27
CA SER A 62 -1.72 10.05 9.51
C SER A 62 -0.58 11.06 9.72
N ASP A 63 0.61 10.80 9.19
CA ASP A 63 1.77 11.71 9.19
C ASP A 63 1.84 12.63 7.95
N GLY A 64 0.74 12.74 7.18
CA GLY A 64 0.60 13.67 6.05
C GLY A 64 1.29 13.26 4.76
N LYS A 65 1.79 12.04 4.63
CA LYS A 65 2.43 11.53 3.41
C LYS A 65 1.41 10.89 2.46
N THR A 66 1.61 11.06 1.16
CA THR A 66 0.81 10.35 0.16
C THR A 66 1.22 8.88 0.10
N LEU A 67 0.33 7.96 0.49
CA LEU A 67 0.54 6.51 0.36
C LEU A 67 0.29 6.02 -1.07
N GLY A 68 -0.59 6.68 -1.81
CA GLY A 68 -0.92 6.34 -3.18
C GLY A 68 -2.12 7.10 -3.70
N LYS A 69 -2.53 6.79 -4.93
CA LYS A 69 -3.60 7.51 -5.64
C LYS A 69 -4.49 6.54 -6.40
N TYR A 70 -5.78 6.88 -6.53
CA TYR A 70 -6.70 6.17 -7.41
C TYR A 70 -6.99 7.02 -8.65
N TYR A 71 -6.71 6.48 -9.84
CA TYR A 71 -6.95 7.11 -11.14
C TYR A 71 -7.17 6.06 -12.24
N ILE A 72 -7.80 6.42 -13.35
CA ILE A 72 -8.02 5.51 -14.50
C ILE A 72 -6.99 5.75 -15.59
N LYS A 73 -6.86 6.98 -16.07
CA LYS A 73 -6.01 7.31 -17.24
C LYS A 73 -4.92 8.33 -16.94
N ALA A 74 -5.08 9.15 -15.92
CA ALA A 74 -4.19 10.25 -15.61
C ALA A 74 -4.00 10.40 -14.10
N ASN A 75 -2.76 10.26 -13.66
CA ASN A 75 -2.37 10.59 -12.28
C ASN A 75 -2.22 12.12 -12.20
N ARG A 76 -3.32 12.83 -12.00
CA ARG A 76 -3.36 14.30 -11.99
C ARG A 76 -3.67 14.79 -10.57
N THR A 77 -2.69 15.43 -9.95
CA THR A 77 -2.85 16.14 -8.69
C THR A 77 -2.63 17.62 -8.94
N PRO A 78 -3.64 18.48 -8.80
CA PRO A 78 -3.51 19.91 -9.10
C PRO A 78 -2.53 20.57 -8.13
N ILE A 79 -1.85 21.60 -8.61
CA ILE A 79 -0.93 22.43 -7.84
C ILE A 79 -1.27 23.90 -8.05
N GLN A 80 -1.10 24.71 -7.00
CA GLN A 80 -1.24 26.16 -7.07
C GLN A 80 0.09 26.82 -7.44
N TYR A 81 0.05 28.04 -7.96
CA TYR A 81 1.25 28.78 -8.38
C TYR A 81 2.28 28.95 -7.26
N LYS A 82 1.82 29.23 -6.04
CA LYS A 82 2.68 29.39 -4.85
C LYS A 82 3.53 28.15 -4.50
N ASP A 83 3.12 26.98 -5.00
CA ASP A 83 3.80 25.71 -4.76
C ASP A 83 4.72 25.31 -5.95
N LEU A 84 4.95 26.21 -6.91
CA LEU A 84 5.93 26.04 -7.98
C LEU A 84 7.26 26.68 -7.63
N SER A 85 8.38 26.07 -8.02
CA SER A 85 9.69 26.71 -7.88
C SER A 85 9.82 27.86 -8.88
N LYS A 86 10.50 28.93 -8.50
CA LYS A 86 10.83 30.04 -9.40
C LYS A 86 11.61 29.55 -10.62
N ASN A 87 12.56 28.64 -10.43
CA ASN A 87 13.35 28.04 -11.51
C ASN A 87 12.49 27.40 -12.60
N LEU A 88 11.42 26.70 -12.18
CA LEU A 88 10.50 26.03 -13.12
C LEU A 88 9.69 27.04 -13.94
N VAL A 89 9.18 28.08 -13.29
CA VAL A 89 8.41 29.14 -13.95
C VAL A 89 9.28 29.91 -14.94
N ASP A 90 10.46 30.31 -14.52
CA ASP A 90 11.43 31.04 -15.33
C ASP A 90 11.86 30.21 -16.56
N ALA A 91 12.20 28.93 -16.36
CA ALA A 91 12.57 28.02 -17.44
C ALA A 91 11.40 27.83 -18.46
N LEU A 92 10.17 27.71 -17.95
CA LEU A 92 8.96 27.56 -18.77
C LEU A 92 8.75 28.80 -19.64
N VAL A 93 8.69 29.98 -19.03
CA VAL A 93 8.41 31.24 -19.74
C VAL A 93 9.51 31.53 -20.76
N ALA A 94 10.78 31.43 -20.38
CA ALA A 94 11.90 31.64 -21.30
C ALA A 94 11.91 30.71 -22.51
N THR A 95 11.38 29.47 -22.35
CA THR A 95 11.45 28.44 -23.40
C THR A 95 10.22 28.39 -24.28
N GLU A 96 9.02 28.50 -23.71
CA GLU A 96 7.76 28.29 -24.41
C GLU A 96 7.10 29.62 -24.86
N ASP A 97 7.33 30.74 -24.10
CA ASP A 97 6.64 31.99 -24.33
C ASP A 97 7.36 33.18 -23.69
N GLU A 98 8.48 33.62 -24.29
CA GLU A 98 9.37 34.67 -23.72
C GLU A 98 8.66 35.99 -23.38
N ARG A 99 7.54 36.31 -24.04
CA ARG A 99 6.72 37.52 -23.82
C ARG A 99 5.38 37.23 -23.13
N PHE A 100 5.29 36.13 -22.38
CA PHE A 100 4.03 35.70 -21.76
C PHE A 100 3.34 36.78 -20.94
N TYR A 101 4.09 37.64 -20.26
CA TYR A 101 3.56 38.69 -19.43
C TYR A 101 3.17 39.96 -20.22
N GLU A 102 3.52 40.07 -21.54
CA GLU A 102 3.32 41.26 -22.39
C GLU A 102 2.09 41.16 -23.26
N HIS A 103 1.48 40.00 -23.42
CA HIS A 103 0.34 39.80 -24.32
C HIS A 103 -0.88 39.18 -23.62
N SER A 104 -2.07 39.29 -24.22
CA SER A 104 -3.34 38.77 -23.71
C SER A 104 -3.80 37.53 -24.51
N GLY A 105 -3.00 36.45 -24.48
CA GLY A 105 -3.31 35.16 -25.08
C GLY A 105 -2.77 34.96 -26.51
N ILE A 106 -2.50 36.04 -27.26
CA ILE A 106 -1.88 35.98 -28.58
C ILE A 106 -0.66 36.88 -28.62
N ASP A 107 0.50 36.30 -28.92
CA ASP A 107 1.71 37.07 -29.24
C ASP A 107 1.72 37.45 -30.73
N PHE A 108 1.24 38.64 -31.03
CA PHE A 108 1.18 39.16 -32.41
C PHE A 108 2.58 39.29 -33.05
N ARG A 109 3.62 39.72 -32.28
CA ARG A 109 4.98 39.85 -32.80
C ARG A 109 5.59 38.49 -33.14
N GLY A 110 5.39 37.49 -32.25
CA GLY A 110 5.82 36.10 -32.49
C GLY A 110 5.06 35.46 -33.65
N THR A 111 3.75 35.74 -33.79
CA THR A 111 2.91 35.23 -34.88
C THR A 111 3.35 35.81 -36.21
N ALA A 112 3.58 37.12 -36.30
CA ALA A 112 4.07 37.77 -37.51
C ALA A 112 5.46 37.24 -37.92
N ARG A 113 6.37 37.08 -36.94
CA ARG A 113 7.70 36.48 -37.21
C ARG A 113 7.57 35.04 -37.73
N ALA A 114 6.68 34.22 -37.20
CA ALA A 114 6.48 32.83 -37.63
C ALA A 114 5.89 32.78 -39.05
N VAL A 115 4.97 33.66 -39.41
CA VAL A 115 4.40 33.75 -40.77
C VAL A 115 5.46 34.16 -41.79
N VAL A 116 6.21 35.24 -41.52
CA VAL A 116 7.29 35.74 -42.42
C VAL A 116 8.41 34.70 -42.63
N ASN A 117 8.73 33.92 -41.63
CA ASN A 117 9.79 32.88 -41.70
C ASN A 117 9.27 31.49 -42.04
N PHE A 118 8.01 31.33 -42.44
CA PHE A 118 7.36 30.03 -42.73
C PHE A 118 7.60 28.99 -41.60
N GLY A 119 7.59 29.43 -40.32
CA GLY A 119 7.78 28.61 -39.16
C GLY A 119 9.22 28.09 -38.93
N ARG A 120 10.21 28.44 -39.76
CA ARG A 120 11.59 27.96 -39.66
C ARG A 120 12.35 28.50 -38.46
N LYS A 121 11.98 29.66 -37.91
CA LYS A 121 12.61 30.34 -36.77
C LYS A 121 11.83 30.19 -35.44
N GLY A 122 11.16 29.07 -35.22
CA GLY A 122 10.45 28.75 -33.98
C GLY A 122 8.93 28.83 -34.09
N GLY A 123 8.22 28.26 -33.11
CA GLY A 123 6.76 28.32 -32.97
C GLY A 123 6.28 29.68 -32.45
N ALA A 124 5.01 30.00 -32.73
CA ALA A 124 4.35 31.22 -32.24
C ALA A 124 3.17 30.93 -31.32
N SER A 125 3.04 29.70 -30.83
CA SER A 125 1.94 29.34 -29.93
C SER A 125 2.30 29.73 -28.51
N THR A 126 1.47 30.56 -27.89
CA THR A 126 1.61 31.00 -26.51
C THR A 126 1.28 29.87 -25.49
N ILE A 127 1.69 30.00 -24.24
CA ILE A 127 1.32 29.11 -23.15
C ILE A 127 -0.20 28.97 -23.02
N THR A 128 -0.93 30.10 -23.14
CA THR A 128 -2.40 30.14 -23.07
C THR A 128 -3.04 29.40 -24.22
N GLN A 129 -2.52 29.52 -25.46
CA GLN A 129 -3.00 28.75 -26.62
C GLN A 129 -2.74 27.24 -26.46
N GLN A 130 -1.58 26.86 -25.91
CA GLN A 130 -1.29 25.46 -25.62
C GLN A 130 -2.20 24.92 -24.51
N LEU A 131 -2.55 25.73 -23.50
CA LEU A 131 -3.53 25.38 -22.47
C LEU A 131 -4.93 25.17 -23.11
N ALA A 132 -5.41 26.10 -23.92
CA ALA A 132 -6.68 25.99 -24.63
C ALA A 132 -6.76 24.70 -25.46
N LYS A 133 -5.69 24.36 -26.17
CA LYS A 133 -5.57 23.12 -26.92
C LYS A 133 -5.66 21.88 -26.02
N ASN A 134 -4.97 21.86 -24.88
CA ASN A 134 -4.94 20.70 -23.97
C ASN A 134 -6.29 20.47 -23.28
N LEU A 135 -7.03 21.52 -22.97
CA LEU A 135 -8.31 21.44 -22.27
C LEU A 135 -9.47 21.06 -23.19
N PHE A 136 -9.50 21.56 -24.40
CA PHE A 136 -10.72 21.57 -25.23
C PHE A 136 -10.59 20.82 -26.56
N HIS A 137 -9.40 20.38 -26.97
CA HIS A 137 -9.23 19.69 -28.23
C HIS A 137 -8.81 18.24 -28.08
N LYS A 138 -9.60 17.32 -28.64
CA LYS A 138 -9.17 15.92 -28.83
C LYS A 138 -8.21 15.84 -30.01
N ARG A 139 -7.14 15.05 -29.90
CA ARG A 139 -6.23 14.75 -31.02
C ARG A 139 -6.96 13.88 -32.04
N GLU A 140 -7.42 14.46 -33.11
CA GLU A 140 -7.97 13.79 -34.30
C GLU A 140 -7.05 14.01 -35.49
N ASN A 141 -7.00 13.01 -36.39
CA ASN A 141 -6.38 13.24 -37.72
C ASN A 141 -7.24 14.21 -38.52
N ALA A 142 -6.80 15.46 -38.66
CA ALA A 142 -7.57 16.54 -39.25
C ALA A 142 -6.93 17.01 -40.55
N ASN A 143 -7.77 17.30 -41.55
CA ASN A 143 -7.42 17.98 -42.81
C ASN A 143 -6.91 19.40 -42.52
N ILE A 144 -6.24 20.04 -43.48
CA ILE A 144 -5.66 21.38 -43.34
C ILE A 144 -6.72 22.41 -42.88
N PHE A 145 -7.92 22.36 -43.43
CA PHE A 145 -9.02 23.25 -43.06
C PHE A 145 -9.45 23.05 -41.57
N LYS A 146 -9.60 21.81 -41.13
CA LYS A 146 -9.88 21.52 -39.70
C LYS A 146 -8.78 22.01 -38.79
N LYS A 147 -7.51 21.93 -39.19
CA LYS A 147 -6.39 22.46 -38.43
C LYS A 147 -6.43 23.98 -38.29
N LEU A 148 -6.81 24.67 -39.35
CA LEU A 148 -6.93 26.14 -39.35
C LEU A 148 -8.09 26.60 -38.46
N THR A 149 -9.29 26.04 -38.63
CA THR A 149 -10.45 26.34 -37.77
C THR A 149 -10.20 26.01 -36.32
N GLN A 150 -9.49 24.92 -36.04
CA GLN A 150 -9.06 24.53 -34.69
C GLN A 150 -8.10 25.56 -34.09
N LYS A 151 -7.17 26.10 -34.90
CA LYS A 151 -6.22 27.11 -34.42
C LYS A 151 -6.92 28.45 -34.11
N ILE A 152 -7.93 28.84 -34.90
CA ILE A 152 -8.73 30.04 -34.61
C ILE A 152 -9.53 29.85 -33.31
N LYS A 153 -10.12 28.67 -33.08
CA LYS A 153 -10.78 28.36 -31.80
C LYS A 153 -9.81 28.45 -30.62
N GLU A 154 -8.58 27.89 -30.75
CA GLU A 154 -7.55 28.01 -29.73
C GLU A 154 -7.27 29.46 -29.36
N TRP A 155 -7.21 30.36 -30.37
CA TRP A 155 -6.99 31.80 -30.16
C TRP A 155 -8.16 32.46 -29.43
N VAL A 156 -9.40 32.17 -29.83
CA VAL A 156 -10.61 32.72 -29.18
C VAL A 156 -10.67 32.24 -27.70
N ILE A 157 -10.42 30.97 -27.46
CA ILE A 157 -10.40 30.40 -26.09
C ILE A 157 -9.25 31.01 -25.27
N ALA A 158 -8.07 31.18 -25.86
CA ALA A 158 -6.93 31.81 -25.19
C ALA A 158 -7.23 33.24 -24.71
N ILE A 159 -7.87 34.05 -25.55
CA ILE A 159 -8.31 35.41 -25.17
C ILE A 159 -9.34 35.35 -24.04
N LYS A 160 -10.29 34.39 -24.08
CA LYS A 160 -11.29 34.24 -23.01
C LYS A 160 -10.62 33.84 -21.69
N LEU A 161 -9.64 32.92 -21.73
CA LEU A 161 -8.87 32.50 -20.53
C LEU A 161 -8.11 33.67 -19.92
N GLU A 162 -7.43 34.50 -20.73
CA GLU A 162 -6.66 35.67 -20.25
C GLU A 162 -7.55 36.81 -19.70
N ARG A 163 -8.82 36.83 -20.05
CA ARG A 163 -9.80 37.76 -19.45
C ARG A 163 -10.30 37.30 -18.11
N GLN A 164 -10.26 35.99 -17.86
CA GLN A 164 -10.85 35.36 -16.66
C GLN A 164 -9.83 34.98 -15.62
N TYR A 165 -8.62 34.63 -16.01
CA TYR A 165 -7.55 34.13 -15.14
C TYR A 165 -6.33 35.02 -15.19
N THR A 166 -5.66 35.14 -14.05
CA THR A 166 -4.36 35.79 -13.93
C THR A 166 -3.26 34.99 -14.58
N LYS A 167 -2.14 35.59 -14.90
CA LYS A 167 -0.95 34.89 -15.45
C LYS A 167 -0.47 33.75 -14.57
N PRO A 168 -0.36 33.90 -13.23
CA PRO A 168 -0.03 32.81 -12.31
C PRO A 168 -1.00 31.63 -12.39
N GLU A 169 -2.30 31.89 -12.47
CA GLU A 169 -3.32 30.85 -12.60
C GLU A 169 -3.19 30.10 -13.93
N ILE A 170 -2.96 30.81 -15.04
CA ILE A 170 -2.75 30.22 -16.36
C ILE A 170 -1.51 29.30 -16.37
N ILE A 171 -0.39 29.70 -15.75
CA ILE A 171 0.80 28.85 -15.61
C ILE A 171 0.45 27.59 -14.83
N SER A 172 -0.24 27.72 -13.70
CA SER A 172 -0.65 26.58 -12.87
C SER A 172 -1.56 25.62 -13.65
N MET A 173 -2.57 26.15 -14.34
CA MET A 173 -3.48 25.36 -15.17
C MET A 173 -2.71 24.65 -16.30
N TYR A 174 -1.79 25.34 -16.96
CA TYR A 174 -0.97 24.78 -18.03
C TYR A 174 -0.13 23.61 -17.53
N LEU A 175 0.63 23.80 -16.45
CA LEU A 175 1.49 22.79 -15.87
C LEU A 175 0.70 21.60 -15.30
N ASN A 176 -0.52 21.83 -14.80
CA ASN A 176 -1.44 20.79 -14.35
C ASN A 176 -1.99 19.92 -15.49
N THR A 177 -2.00 20.40 -16.73
CA THR A 177 -2.59 19.67 -17.89
C THR A 177 -1.58 18.89 -18.72
N GLN A 178 -0.29 19.10 -18.53
CA GLN A 178 0.76 18.47 -19.33
C GLN A 178 0.96 17.00 -19.00
N GLY A 179 1.23 16.17 -20.01
CA GLY A 179 1.55 14.74 -19.82
C GLY A 179 3.03 14.46 -19.98
N PHE A 180 3.63 13.75 -18.99
CA PHE A 180 5.07 13.49 -18.92
C PHE A 180 5.45 12.00 -19.08
N LEU A 181 4.56 11.14 -19.57
CA LEU A 181 4.66 9.68 -19.62
C LEU A 181 4.59 9.01 -18.24
N PHE A 182 4.65 7.66 -18.24
CA PHE A 182 4.58 6.83 -17.02
C PHE A 182 3.42 7.22 -16.08
N ASN A 183 2.26 7.53 -16.68
CA ASN A 183 1.07 8.02 -16.00
C ASN A 183 1.23 9.37 -15.28
N ALA A 184 2.38 10.04 -15.41
CA ALA A 184 2.57 11.38 -14.90
C ALA A 184 1.75 12.38 -15.72
N THR A 185 0.66 12.90 -15.15
CA THR A 185 -0.11 14.02 -15.72
C THR A 185 -0.09 15.17 -14.73
N GLY A 186 0.37 16.32 -15.19
CA GLY A 186 0.67 17.49 -14.37
C GLY A 186 2.08 17.45 -13.77
N ILE A 187 2.56 18.64 -13.47
CA ILE A 187 3.94 18.89 -13.03
C ILE A 187 4.25 18.24 -11.68
N ARG A 188 3.26 18.17 -10.76
CA ARG A 188 3.45 17.55 -9.44
C ARG A 188 3.73 16.06 -9.57
N SER A 189 2.95 15.35 -10.38
CA SER A 189 3.20 13.93 -10.65
C SER A 189 4.53 13.72 -11.37
N ALA A 190 4.91 14.62 -12.29
CA ALA A 190 6.20 14.54 -12.97
C ALA A 190 7.38 14.76 -12.02
N ALA A 191 7.35 15.78 -11.16
CA ALA A 191 8.39 16.06 -10.19
C ALA A 191 8.62 14.87 -9.23
N ARG A 192 7.53 14.27 -8.73
CA ARG A 192 7.59 13.09 -7.86
C ARG A 192 8.15 11.87 -8.59
N ILE A 193 7.67 11.58 -9.80
CA ILE A 193 8.08 10.38 -10.57
C ILE A 193 9.52 10.47 -11.05
N TYR A 194 9.98 11.63 -11.51
CA TYR A 194 11.31 11.76 -12.09
C TYR A 194 12.39 12.13 -11.06
N PHE A 195 12.01 12.79 -9.95
CA PHE A 195 12.97 13.33 -8.97
C PHE A 195 12.65 13.00 -7.52
N GLY A 196 11.45 12.47 -7.20
CA GLY A 196 11.02 12.20 -5.83
C GLY A 196 10.78 13.47 -4.99
N LYS A 197 10.51 14.62 -5.65
CA LYS A 197 10.39 15.95 -5.03
C LYS A 197 9.03 16.58 -5.28
N GLU A 198 8.64 17.53 -4.43
CA GLU A 198 7.56 18.47 -4.74
C GLU A 198 8.03 19.54 -5.74
N PRO A 199 7.12 20.10 -6.58
CA PRO A 199 7.52 21.10 -7.57
C PRO A 199 8.21 22.33 -7.01
N LYS A 200 7.92 22.76 -5.78
CA LYS A 200 8.59 23.87 -5.10
C LYS A 200 10.07 23.60 -4.80
N ASP A 201 10.45 22.33 -4.68
CA ASP A 201 11.78 21.88 -4.29
C ASP A 201 12.66 21.50 -5.50
N LEU A 202 12.16 21.73 -6.72
CA LEU A 202 12.91 21.47 -7.95
C LEU A 202 14.05 22.46 -8.13
N ASP A 203 15.25 21.94 -8.34
CA ASP A 203 16.40 22.76 -8.72
C ASP A 203 16.33 23.20 -10.20
N LEU A 204 17.29 24.01 -10.64
CA LEU A 204 17.31 24.55 -11.98
C LEU A 204 17.48 23.47 -13.07
N GLN A 205 18.29 22.44 -12.80
CA GLN A 205 18.47 21.32 -13.75
C GLN A 205 17.21 20.47 -13.88
N GLU A 206 16.59 20.12 -12.78
CA GLU A 206 15.36 19.33 -12.72
C GLU A 206 14.21 20.07 -13.43
N SER A 207 14.10 21.37 -13.17
CA SER A 207 13.16 22.28 -13.83
C SER A 207 13.38 22.32 -15.34
N ALA A 208 14.60 22.49 -15.78
CA ALA A 208 14.96 22.52 -17.21
C ALA A 208 14.69 21.17 -17.92
N ILE A 209 14.88 20.04 -17.23
CA ILE A 209 14.55 18.72 -17.77
C ILE A 209 13.04 18.58 -17.98
N LEU A 210 12.19 18.96 -17.00
CA LEU A 210 10.74 18.88 -17.15
C LEU A 210 10.23 19.82 -18.25
N VAL A 211 10.76 21.03 -18.34
CA VAL A 211 10.42 21.97 -19.43
C VAL A 211 10.87 21.42 -20.79
N ALA A 212 12.05 20.82 -20.87
CA ALA A 212 12.50 20.16 -22.10
C ALA A 212 11.53 19.07 -22.58
N MET A 213 10.92 18.33 -21.67
CA MET A 213 9.93 17.29 -21.98
C MET A 213 8.62 17.83 -22.54
N LEU A 214 8.22 19.08 -22.27
CA LEU A 214 6.95 19.67 -22.75
C LEU A 214 6.85 19.64 -24.27
N LYS A 215 7.95 19.82 -24.99
CA LYS A 215 7.98 19.76 -26.45
C LYS A 215 7.56 18.37 -26.98
N ASN A 216 8.10 17.29 -26.43
CA ASN A 216 7.74 15.91 -26.76
C ASN A 216 8.24 14.94 -25.68
N PRO A 217 7.38 14.51 -24.75
CA PRO A 217 7.77 13.65 -23.64
C PRO A 217 8.34 12.29 -24.05
N ARG A 218 7.98 11.77 -25.24
CA ARG A 218 8.55 10.50 -25.74
C ARG A 218 9.98 10.65 -26.25
N GLN A 219 10.25 11.77 -26.89
CA GLN A 219 11.53 12.05 -27.55
C GLN A 219 12.58 12.58 -26.57
N TYR A 220 12.16 13.34 -25.56
CA TYR A 220 13.01 14.01 -24.60
C TYR A 220 12.90 13.42 -23.18
N ASN A 221 12.65 12.11 -23.09
CA ASN A 221 12.52 11.41 -21.80
C ASN A 221 13.91 11.14 -21.17
N PRO A 222 14.20 11.60 -19.95
CA PRO A 222 15.53 11.44 -19.33
C PRO A 222 15.78 10.02 -18.81
N TYR A 223 14.73 9.22 -18.56
CA TYR A 223 14.85 7.86 -18.03
C TYR A 223 15.15 6.81 -19.11
N ARG A 224 14.56 6.96 -20.31
CA ARG A 224 14.72 5.97 -21.37
C ARG A 224 16.06 6.11 -22.07
N GLU A 225 16.87 5.06 -22.12
CA GLU A 225 18.23 5.08 -22.68
C GLU A 225 18.25 5.63 -24.11
N ARG A 226 17.33 5.17 -24.99
CA ARG A 226 17.22 5.64 -26.40
C ARG A 226 16.95 7.15 -26.57
N SER A 227 16.46 7.82 -25.53
CA SER A 227 16.11 9.25 -25.56
C SER A 227 16.99 10.13 -24.68
N LYS A 228 17.86 9.55 -23.89
CA LYS A 228 18.69 10.23 -22.88
C LYS A 228 19.59 11.32 -23.51
N LYS A 229 20.30 11.01 -24.62
CA LYS A 229 21.12 11.97 -25.35
C LYS A 229 20.30 13.16 -25.87
N LYS A 230 19.10 12.90 -26.44
CA LYS A 230 18.18 13.96 -26.92
C LYS A 230 17.62 14.78 -25.78
N SER A 231 17.32 14.16 -24.63
CA SER A 231 16.88 14.85 -23.42
C SER A 231 17.95 15.83 -22.91
N LEU A 232 19.21 15.38 -22.84
CA LEU A 232 20.36 16.23 -22.47
C LEU A 232 20.49 17.45 -23.41
N GLN A 233 20.45 17.21 -24.71
CA GLN A 233 20.54 18.27 -25.71
C GLN A 233 19.38 19.28 -25.56
N ARG A 234 18.15 18.79 -25.33
CA ARG A 234 16.98 19.69 -25.20
C ARG A 234 17.01 20.46 -23.88
N ARG A 235 17.46 19.86 -22.75
CA ARG A 235 17.72 20.58 -21.50
C ARG A 235 18.71 21.73 -21.74
N ASN A 236 19.79 21.49 -22.47
CA ASN A 236 20.78 22.50 -22.76
C ASN A 236 20.22 23.66 -23.61
N VAL A 237 19.24 23.37 -24.50
CA VAL A 237 18.48 24.42 -25.19
C VAL A 237 17.66 25.28 -24.21
N VAL A 238 17.06 24.68 -23.16
CA VAL A 238 16.35 25.44 -22.13
C VAL A 238 17.29 26.41 -21.42
N PHE A 239 18.48 25.98 -21.01
CA PHE A 239 19.48 26.86 -20.43
C PHE A 239 19.90 28.01 -21.37
N SER A 240 20.06 27.74 -22.66
CA SER A 240 20.37 28.79 -23.65
C SER A 240 19.20 29.80 -23.81
N GLN A 241 17.95 29.36 -23.66
CA GLN A 241 16.82 30.30 -23.65
C GLN A 241 16.78 31.13 -22.36
N MET A 242 17.10 30.53 -21.22
CA MET A 242 17.15 31.24 -19.95
C MET A 242 18.28 32.31 -19.96
N GLU A 243 19.43 31.98 -20.48
CA GLU A 243 20.56 32.93 -20.63
C GLU A 243 20.18 34.06 -21.60
N LYS A 244 19.60 33.76 -22.77
CA LYS A 244 19.13 34.77 -23.73
C LYS A 244 18.16 35.76 -23.11
N ASN A 245 17.35 35.33 -22.13
CA ASN A 245 16.37 36.17 -21.44
C ASN A 245 16.94 36.78 -20.14
N GLY A 246 18.26 36.68 -19.90
CA GLY A 246 18.91 37.29 -18.74
C GLY A 246 18.60 36.66 -17.38
N LEU A 247 18.06 35.42 -17.36
CA LEU A 247 17.67 34.72 -16.15
C LEU A 247 18.84 33.97 -15.50
N ILE A 248 19.84 33.62 -16.27
CA ILE A 248 21.12 33.03 -15.82
C ILE A 248 22.26 33.68 -16.59
N SER A 249 23.44 33.72 -16.00
CA SER A 249 24.64 34.22 -16.66
C SER A 249 25.20 33.20 -17.66
N GLU A 250 26.04 33.65 -18.59
CA GLU A 250 26.73 32.78 -19.54
C GLU A 250 27.61 31.73 -18.85
N LYS A 251 28.31 32.12 -17.78
CA LYS A 251 29.14 31.20 -16.97
C LYS A 251 28.30 30.10 -16.30
N GLU A 252 27.13 30.45 -15.77
CA GLU A 252 26.20 29.48 -15.19
C GLU A 252 25.65 28.53 -16.26
N LYS A 253 25.22 29.03 -17.42
CA LYS A 253 24.78 28.23 -18.55
C LYS A 253 25.86 27.18 -18.92
N ASP A 254 27.09 27.60 -19.11
CA ASP A 254 28.19 26.74 -19.54
C ASP A 254 28.53 25.69 -18.49
N SER A 255 28.43 26.03 -17.21
CA SER A 255 28.58 25.10 -16.10
C SER A 255 27.47 24.07 -16.07
N LEU A 256 26.20 24.51 -16.16
CA LEU A 256 25.03 23.65 -16.11
C LEU A 256 24.93 22.69 -17.32
N GLN A 257 25.35 23.15 -18.50
CA GLN A 257 25.34 22.34 -19.71
C GLN A 257 26.30 21.15 -19.66
N LYS A 258 27.39 21.24 -18.90
CA LYS A 258 28.38 20.17 -18.69
C LYS A 258 27.87 19.07 -17.75
N LEU A 259 26.91 19.37 -16.89
CA LEU A 259 26.42 18.40 -15.92
C LEU A 259 25.61 17.28 -16.56
N PRO A 260 25.75 16.02 -16.09
CA PRO A 260 24.94 14.91 -16.57
C PRO A 260 23.46 15.04 -16.16
N LEU A 261 22.58 14.27 -16.82
CA LEU A 261 21.20 14.13 -16.35
C LEU A 261 21.16 13.33 -15.05
N LYS A 262 20.70 13.95 -13.97
CA LYS A 262 20.47 13.30 -12.67
C LYS A 262 18.97 13.14 -12.45
N ILE A 263 18.50 11.91 -12.30
CA ILE A 263 17.10 11.57 -12.03
C ILE A 263 17.02 10.58 -10.88
N ASN A 264 15.96 10.68 -10.10
CA ASN A 264 15.56 9.69 -9.09
C ASN A 264 14.19 9.14 -9.48
N PHE A 265 14.20 8.17 -10.43
CA PHE A 265 12.97 7.70 -11.05
C PHE A 265 12.20 6.76 -10.15
N THR A 266 11.07 7.23 -9.63
CA THR A 266 10.16 6.49 -8.75
C THR A 266 8.76 6.47 -9.37
N PRO A 267 8.42 5.44 -10.17
CA PRO A 267 7.11 5.38 -10.81
C PRO A 267 5.98 5.23 -9.78
N GLU A 268 4.93 6.02 -9.94
CA GLU A 268 3.70 5.90 -9.16
C GLU A 268 2.71 5.01 -9.91
N SER A 269 2.41 3.82 -9.39
CA SER A 269 1.33 2.97 -9.89
C SER A 269 0.42 2.51 -8.76
N HIS A 270 -0.76 1.97 -9.09
CA HIS A 270 -1.67 1.41 -8.07
C HIS A 270 -1.05 0.23 -7.32
N SER A 271 -0.13 -0.49 -7.96
CA SER A 271 0.53 -1.67 -7.43
C SER A 271 1.90 -1.38 -6.81
N ASP A 272 2.40 -0.15 -6.92
CA ASP A 272 3.71 0.25 -6.41
C ASP A 272 3.54 1.22 -5.22
N GLY A 273 4.59 1.36 -4.39
CA GLY A 273 4.55 2.17 -3.16
C GLY A 273 4.10 1.37 -1.94
N ASN A 274 4.03 2.04 -0.80
CA ASN A 274 3.72 1.43 0.50
C ASN A 274 2.22 1.12 0.64
N ALA A 275 1.88 0.22 1.56
CA ALA A 275 0.51 -0.14 1.94
C ALA A 275 -0.36 -0.65 0.77
N THR A 276 0.20 -1.38 -0.19
CA THR A 276 -0.51 -1.81 -1.41
C THR A 276 -1.75 -2.65 -1.11
N TYR A 277 -1.71 -3.57 -0.15
CA TYR A 277 -2.85 -4.38 0.25
C TYR A 277 -3.92 -3.55 0.95
N PHE A 278 -3.52 -2.69 1.88
CA PHE A 278 -4.41 -1.74 2.54
C PHE A 278 -5.14 -0.85 1.53
N ARG A 279 -4.43 -0.30 0.54
CA ARG A 279 -5.03 0.54 -0.50
C ARG A 279 -6.05 -0.20 -1.37
N GLU A 280 -5.84 -1.48 -1.65
CA GLU A 280 -6.82 -2.30 -2.37
C GLU A 280 -8.07 -2.53 -1.51
N HIS A 281 -7.91 -2.83 -0.21
CA HIS A 281 -9.02 -2.94 0.73
C HIS A 281 -9.77 -1.61 0.88
N LEU A 282 -9.04 -0.51 1.06
CA LEU A 282 -9.57 0.86 1.12
C LEU A 282 -10.36 1.23 -0.15
N ARG A 283 -9.89 0.81 -1.33
CA ARG A 283 -10.58 1.07 -2.60
C ARG A 283 -11.98 0.48 -2.63
N ASP A 284 -12.15 -0.72 -2.14
CA ASP A 284 -13.45 -1.39 -2.11
C ASP A 284 -14.39 -0.73 -1.09
N PHE A 285 -13.87 -0.30 0.06
CA PHE A 285 -14.61 0.53 0.99
C PHE A 285 -15.08 1.85 0.35
N LEU A 286 -14.19 2.58 -0.32
CA LEU A 286 -14.52 3.86 -0.95
C LEU A 286 -15.55 3.73 -2.06
N LYS A 287 -15.54 2.63 -2.83
CA LYS A 287 -16.58 2.36 -3.83
C LYS A 287 -17.95 2.17 -3.19
N LYS A 288 -18.01 1.44 -2.05
CA LYS A 288 -19.25 1.26 -1.29
C LYS A 288 -19.73 2.60 -0.73
N TRP A 289 -18.85 3.33 -0.06
CA TRP A 289 -19.15 4.67 0.46
C TRP A 289 -19.66 5.63 -0.61
N ALA A 290 -19.00 5.70 -1.77
CA ALA A 290 -19.39 6.56 -2.88
C ALA A 290 -20.79 6.22 -3.45
N LYS A 291 -21.20 4.95 -3.38
CA LYS A 291 -22.55 4.50 -3.77
C LYS A 291 -23.60 4.91 -2.76
N GLU A 292 -23.27 4.84 -1.47
CA GLU A 292 -24.17 5.13 -0.35
C GLU A 292 -24.31 6.64 -0.06
N ASN A 293 -23.35 7.46 -0.54
CA ASN A 293 -23.29 8.90 -0.28
C ASN A 293 -23.24 9.68 -1.61
N PRO A 294 -24.38 9.91 -2.30
CA PRO A 294 -24.41 10.69 -3.53
C PRO A 294 -24.13 12.17 -3.29
N LYS A 295 -23.66 12.86 -4.33
CA LYS A 295 -23.52 14.33 -4.37
C LYS A 295 -24.89 15.01 -4.28
N ALA A 296 -24.93 16.32 -3.96
CA ALA A 296 -26.15 17.11 -3.89
C ALA A 296 -26.99 17.06 -5.19
N ASN A 297 -26.37 16.84 -6.35
CA ASN A 297 -27.04 16.69 -7.65
C ASN A 297 -27.50 15.24 -7.95
N GLY A 298 -27.51 14.34 -6.99
CA GLY A 298 -27.90 12.93 -7.12
C GLY A 298 -26.89 12.03 -7.82
N LYS A 299 -25.76 12.55 -8.33
CA LYS A 299 -24.72 11.72 -8.96
C LYS A 299 -23.81 11.12 -7.91
N GLN A 300 -23.36 9.88 -8.15
CA GLN A 300 -22.40 9.22 -7.28
C GLN A 300 -21.01 9.87 -7.39
N TYR A 301 -20.25 9.84 -6.28
CA TYR A 301 -18.83 10.17 -6.33
C TYR A 301 -18.07 9.12 -7.15
N ASN A 302 -17.11 9.59 -7.92
CA ASN A 302 -16.19 8.72 -8.67
C ASN A 302 -14.80 8.81 -8.06
N ILE A 303 -14.39 7.78 -7.32
CA ILE A 303 -13.09 7.73 -6.64
C ILE A 303 -11.87 7.82 -7.56
N TYR A 304 -12.06 7.78 -8.87
CA TYR A 304 -10.99 7.88 -9.86
C TYR A 304 -10.92 9.22 -10.59
N LYS A 305 -11.94 10.10 -10.38
CA LYS A 305 -12.10 11.30 -11.19
C LYS A 305 -12.40 12.57 -10.41
N ASP A 306 -12.94 12.45 -9.20
CA ASP A 306 -13.45 13.61 -8.45
C ASP A 306 -12.39 14.28 -7.57
N GLY A 307 -11.17 13.72 -7.49
CA GLY A 307 -10.05 14.31 -6.74
C GLY A 307 -10.27 14.34 -5.23
N LEU A 308 -10.83 13.25 -4.69
CA LEU A 308 -11.05 13.15 -3.25
C LEU A 308 -9.71 13.11 -2.51
N LYS A 309 -9.68 13.63 -1.28
CA LYS A 309 -8.60 13.44 -0.33
C LYS A 309 -9.09 12.51 0.77
N VAL A 310 -8.44 11.36 0.90
CA VAL A 310 -8.82 10.33 1.86
C VAL A 310 -7.74 10.26 2.93
N TYR A 311 -8.05 10.70 4.14
CA TYR A 311 -7.15 10.67 5.29
C TYR A 311 -7.31 9.35 6.01
N VAL A 312 -6.24 8.58 6.05
CA VAL A 312 -6.22 7.25 6.66
C VAL A 312 -5.41 7.22 7.95
N THR A 313 -5.60 6.17 8.73
CA THR A 313 -4.97 6.00 10.05
C THR A 313 -3.55 5.44 9.97
N ILE A 314 -3.15 4.86 8.83
CA ILE A 314 -1.80 4.34 8.58
C ILE A 314 -0.75 5.44 8.80
N ASP A 315 0.28 5.14 9.60
CA ASP A 315 1.51 5.93 9.67
C ASP A 315 2.51 5.42 8.62
N SER A 316 2.98 6.30 7.75
CA SER A 316 3.82 5.88 6.60
C SER A 316 5.15 5.26 7.02
N ARG A 317 5.71 5.66 8.18
CA ARG A 317 6.97 5.13 8.74
C ARG A 317 6.74 3.75 9.33
N MET A 318 5.71 3.60 10.17
CA MET A 318 5.33 2.29 10.72
C MET A 318 4.99 1.29 9.63
N GLN A 319 4.30 1.73 8.58
CA GLN A 319 4.02 0.90 7.41
C GLN A 319 5.30 0.43 6.72
N GLN A 320 6.24 1.34 6.50
CA GLN A 320 7.53 1.00 5.90
C GLN A 320 8.30 0.01 6.77
N TYR A 321 8.38 0.24 8.08
CA TYR A 321 9.07 -0.65 9.02
C TYR A 321 8.45 -2.04 9.06
N ALA A 322 7.12 -2.13 8.96
CA ALA A 322 6.41 -3.40 8.90
C ALA A 322 6.70 -4.17 7.59
N GLU A 323 6.67 -3.49 6.44
CA GLU A 323 7.00 -4.10 5.14
C GLU A 323 8.47 -4.59 5.10
N GLU A 324 9.40 -3.77 5.62
CA GLU A 324 10.82 -4.15 5.71
C GLU A 324 11.04 -5.35 6.62
N ALA A 325 10.42 -5.36 7.82
CA ALA A 325 10.56 -6.45 8.79
C ALA A 325 10.02 -7.78 8.24
N VAL A 326 8.84 -7.76 7.63
CA VAL A 326 8.26 -8.93 6.98
C VAL A 326 9.14 -9.39 5.81
N LYS A 327 9.61 -8.48 4.97
CA LYS A 327 10.47 -8.82 3.82
C LYS A 327 11.79 -9.44 4.27
N GLU A 328 12.44 -8.87 5.27
CA GLU A 328 13.73 -9.32 5.79
C GLU A 328 13.63 -10.74 6.35
N HIS A 329 12.68 -10.97 7.28
CA HIS A 329 12.51 -12.28 7.89
C HIS A 329 12.02 -13.33 6.88
N MET A 330 11.00 -13.00 6.07
CA MET A 330 10.45 -13.95 5.11
C MET A 330 11.43 -14.36 4.03
N ALA A 331 12.35 -13.49 3.63
CA ALA A 331 13.42 -13.84 2.69
C ALA A 331 14.36 -14.90 3.27
N ASN A 332 14.75 -14.75 4.55
CA ASN A 332 15.58 -15.72 5.25
C ASN A 332 14.82 -17.04 5.50
N LEU A 333 13.63 -16.96 6.07
CA LEU A 333 12.77 -18.13 6.35
C LEU A 333 12.53 -18.96 5.08
N GLN A 334 12.29 -18.30 3.94
CA GLN A 334 12.08 -18.97 2.66
C GLN A 334 13.31 -19.72 2.15
N GLN A 335 14.52 -19.20 2.39
CA GLN A 335 15.75 -19.90 2.01
C GLN A 335 15.88 -21.23 2.78
N HIS A 336 15.59 -21.20 4.08
CA HIS A 336 15.59 -22.41 4.93
C HIS A 336 14.48 -23.39 4.48
N PHE A 337 13.31 -22.88 4.10
CA PHE A 337 12.23 -23.70 3.57
C PHE A 337 12.65 -24.37 2.25
N PHE A 338 13.21 -23.64 1.31
CA PHE A 338 13.69 -24.20 0.06
C PHE A 338 14.79 -25.26 0.26
N LYS A 339 15.70 -25.04 1.23
CA LYS A 339 16.75 -26.02 1.56
C LYS A 339 16.13 -27.33 2.07
N GLU A 340 15.14 -27.25 2.94
CA GLU A 340 14.43 -28.41 3.48
C GLU A 340 13.64 -29.16 2.39
N GLN A 341 12.96 -28.41 1.51
CA GLN A 341 12.16 -29.00 0.42
C GLN A 341 12.95 -29.75 -0.64
N LYS A 342 14.28 -29.61 -0.71
CA LYS A 342 15.11 -30.35 -1.67
C LYS A 342 14.98 -31.87 -1.54
N ASN A 343 14.84 -32.35 -0.31
CA ASN A 343 14.72 -33.77 0.00
C ASN A 343 13.27 -34.28 0.06
N ASN A 344 12.28 -33.40 -0.14
CA ASN A 344 10.88 -33.76 -0.12
C ASN A 344 10.39 -34.21 -1.51
N LYS A 345 10.04 -35.48 -1.66
CA LYS A 345 9.57 -36.09 -2.92
C LYS A 345 8.23 -35.48 -3.41
N THR A 346 7.42 -34.98 -2.50
CA THR A 346 6.11 -34.37 -2.79
C THR A 346 6.14 -32.85 -2.75
N ALA A 347 7.33 -32.24 -2.68
CA ALA A 347 7.52 -30.80 -2.51
C ALA A 347 6.60 -29.96 -3.46
N PRO A 348 6.04 -28.85 -2.93
CA PRO A 348 6.23 -28.28 -1.59
C PRO A 348 5.25 -28.81 -0.53
N PHE A 349 4.60 -29.93 -0.77
CA PHE A 349 3.56 -30.45 0.10
C PHE A 349 4.09 -31.60 0.97
N TYR A 350 3.61 -31.68 2.21
CA TYR A 350 3.80 -32.78 3.12
C TYR A 350 2.48 -33.52 3.35
N ASP A 351 2.57 -34.79 3.73
CA ASP A 351 1.44 -35.62 4.16
C ASP A 351 0.28 -35.74 3.15
N LEU A 352 0.57 -35.61 1.85
CA LEU A 352 -0.41 -35.72 0.77
C LEU A 352 -0.05 -36.78 -0.24
N GLU A 353 -1.07 -37.51 -0.67
CA GLU A 353 -0.98 -38.43 -1.80
C GLU A 353 -0.95 -37.66 -3.14
N LYS A 354 -0.39 -38.30 -4.16
CA LYS A 354 -0.31 -37.74 -5.54
C LYS A 354 -1.67 -37.27 -6.09
N LYS A 355 -2.75 -37.99 -5.77
CA LYS A 355 -4.13 -37.65 -6.18
C LYS A 355 -4.57 -36.31 -5.55
N GLN A 356 -4.28 -36.11 -4.26
CA GLN A 356 -4.61 -34.88 -3.53
C GLN A 356 -3.81 -33.68 -4.05
N ILE A 357 -2.50 -33.86 -4.32
CA ILE A 357 -1.62 -32.85 -4.92
C ILE A 357 -2.15 -32.42 -6.28
N ASN A 358 -2.49 -33.40 -7.14
CA ASN A 358 -3.08 -33.11 -8.46
C ASN A 358 -4.42 -32.35 -8.33
N GLY A 359 -5.21 -32.66 -7.30
CA GLY A 359 -6.45 -31.93 -6.99
C GLY A 359 -6.21 -30.47 -6.65
N ILE A 360 -5.20 -30.18 -5.83
CA ILE A 360 -4.78 -28.80 -5.46
C ILE A 360 -4.32 -28.03 -6.70
N LEU A 361 -3.41 -28.61 -7.49
CA LEU A 361 -2.87 -27.95 -8.67
C LEU A 361 -3.94 -27.71 -9.75
N ASN A 362 -4.85 -28.66 -9.96
CA ASN A 362 -5.97 -28.49 -10.89
C ASN A 362 -6.95 -27.39 -10.43
N ARG A 363 -7.24 -27.29 -9.14
CA ARG A 363 -8.07 -26.23 -8.57
C ARG A 363 -7.41 -24.86 -8.79
N ALA A 364 -6.11 -24.74 -8.50
CA ALA A 364 -5.35 -23.51 -8.74
C ALA A 364 -5.31 -23.15 -10.24
N LYS A 365 -5.16 -24.14 -11.14
CA LYS A 365 -5.23 -23.95 -12.59
C LYS A 365 -6.58 -23.38 -13.02
N LYS A 366 -7.71 -23.99 -12.61
CA LYS A 366 -9.06 -23.55 -12.96
C LYS A 366 -9.37 -22.15 -12.43
N ASN A 367 -8.81 -21.77 -11.28
CA ASN A 367 -8.97 -20.44 -10.68
C ASN A 367 -8.10 -19.37 -11.34
N SER A 368 -7.09 -19.74 -12.15
CA SER A 368 -6.19 -18.78 -12.80
C SER A 368 -6.91 -17.95 -13.88
N GLU A 369 -6.54 -16.67 -14.00
CA GLU A 369 -7.06 -15.77 -15.04
C GLU A 369 -6.77 -16.29 -16.46
N ARG A 370 -5.65 -16.98 -16.66
CA ARG A 370 -5.32 -17.62 -17.94
C ARG A 370 -6.35 -18.68 -18.31
N TYR A 371 -6.72 -19.55 -17.37
CA TYR A 371 -7.74 -20.58 -17.61
C TYR A 371 -9.11 -19.95 -17.90
N LYS A 372 -9.55 -19.00 -17.07
CA LYS A 372 -10.84 -18.30 -17.23
C LYS A 372 -10.95 -17.62 -18.60
N ARG A 373 -9.89 -16.91 -19.04
CA ARG A 373 -9.85 -16.27 -20.36
C ARG A 373 -9.92 -17.28 -21.51
N LEU A 374 -9.18 -18.38 -21.43
CA LEU A 374 -9.22 -19.43 -22.47
C LEU A 374 -10.59 -20.09 -22.53
N LYS A 375 -11.22 -20.35 -21.40
CA LYS A 375 -12.58 -20.90 -21.32
C LYS A 375 -13.61 -19.93 -21.90
N ALA A 376 -13.53 -18.65 -21.56
CA ALA A 376 -14.38 -17.60 -22.13
C ALA A 376 -14.17 -17.41 -23.65
N ALA A 377 -12.98 -17.73 -24.17
CA ALA A 377 -12.67 -17.75 -25.60
C ALA A 377 -13.11 -19.05 -26.31
N GLY A 378 -13.89 -19.91 -25.64
CA GLY A 378 -14.46 -21.13 -26.23
C GLY A 378 -13.46 -22.31 -26.39
N LYS A 379 -12.26 -22.25 -25.78
CA LYS A 379 -11.28 -23.32 -25.88
C LYS A 379 -11.73 -24.58 -25.13
N SER A 380 -11.53 -25.74 -25.77
CA SER A 380 -11.78 -27.05 -25.18
C SER A 380 -10.78 -27.38 -24.06
N GLU A 381 -11.14 -28.28 -23.16
CA GLU A 381 -10.24 -28.73 -22.09
C GLU A 381 -8.92 -29.33 -22.64
N LYS A 382 -8.97 -30.00 -23.77
CA LYS A 382 -7.78 -30.57 -24.44
C LYS A 382 -6.83 -29.48 -24.91
N GLU A 383 -7.35 -28.41 -25.55
CA GLU A 383 -6.55 -27.26 -25.99
C GLU A 383 -5.98 -26.48 -24.79
N ILE A 384 -6.78 -26.26 -23.74
CA ILE A 384 -6.34 -25.59 -22.51
C ILE A 384 -5.22 -26.39 -21.86
N ASN A 385 -5.35 -27.71 -21.77
CA ASN A 385 -4.30 -28.59 -21.23
C ASN A 385 -3.01 -28.51 -22.06
N ALA A 386 -3.09 -28.50 -23.38
CA ALA A 386 -1.94 -28.34 -24.25
C ALA A 386 -1.23 -26.98 -24.01
N ILE A 387 -2.00 -25.88 -23.90
CA ILE A 387 -1.46 -24.54 -23.60
C ILE A 387 -0.80 -24.49 -22.22
N PHE A 388 -1.40 -25.15 -21.20
CA PHE A 388 -0.85 -25.16 -19.84
C PHE A 388 0.40 -26.02 -19.68
N ASN A 389 0.65 -26.97 -20.59
CA ASN A 389 1.86 -27.79 -20.62
C ASN A 389 2.97 -27.21 -21.52
N LYS A 390 2.64 -26.23 -22.38
CA LYS A 390 3.63 -25.60 -23.28
C LYS A 390 4.52 -24.64 -22.49
N LYS A 391 5.84 -24.86 -22.59
CA LYS A 391 6.83 -23.92 -22.03
C LYS A 391 6.71 -22.55 -22.70
N THR A 392 6.74 -21.49 -21.91
CA THR A 392 6.53 -20.10 -22.33
C THR A 392 7.44 -19.20 -21.52
N GLU A 393 7.99 -18.17 -22.14
CA GLU A 393 8.69 -17.12 -21.42
C GLU A 393 7.73 -16.41 -20.46
N MET A 394 8.16 -16.27 -19.23
CA MET A 394 7.39 -15.56 -18.19
C MET A 394 8.31 -14.94 -17.14
N ARG A 395 7.81 -13.88 -16.53
CA ARG A 395 8.44 -13.21 -15.41
C ARG A 395 7.80 -13.68 -14.11
N VAL A 396 8.60 -14.22 -13.21
CA VAL A 396 8.15 -14.76 -11.93
C VAL A 396 8.81 -14.05 -10.75
N PHE A 397 8.15 -14.09 -9.60
CA PHE A 397 8.69 -13.56 -8.36
C PHE A 397 9.93 -14.32 -7.90
N SER A 398 10.93 -13.62 -7.41
CA SER A 398 11.96 -14.17 -6.53
C SER A 398 12.34 -13.14 -5.46
N TRP A 399 12.93 -13.60 -4.34
CA TRP A 399 13.39 -12.71 -3.27
C TRP A 399 14.54 -11.78 -3.70
N LYS A 400 15.21 -12.07 -4.82
CA LYS A 400 16.25 -11.22 -5.42
C LYS A 400 15.71 -10.26 -6.51
N GLY A 401 14.40 -10.18 -6.64
CA GLY A 401 13.71 -9.43 -7.70
C GLY A 401 13.01 -10.36 -8.71
N ASP A 402 12.22 -9.77 -9.60
CA ASP A 402 11.55 -10.53 -10.66
C ASP A 402 12.57 -11.22 -11.57
N LYS A 403 12.29 -12.48 -11.89
CA LYS A 403 13.15 -13.32 -12.74
C LYS A 403 12.44 -13.70 -14.04
N ASP A 404 13.09 -13.44 -15.17
CA ASP A 404 12.66 -13.97 -16.46
C ASP A 404 13.08 -15.44 -16.58
N THR A 405 12.15 -16.30 -16.99
CA THR A 405 12.36 -17.75 -17.05
C THR A 405 11.44 -18.38 -18.09
N VAL A 406 11.79 -19.60 -18.52
CA VAL A 406 10.98 -20.40 -19.45
C VAL A 406 10.43 -21.61 -18.71
N MET A 407 9.14 -21.62 -18.44
CA MET A 407 8.43 -22.75 -17.80
C MET A 407 7.00 -22.88 -18.32
N SER A 408 6.36 -24.03 -18.08
CA SER A 408 4.95 -24.16 -18.41
C SER A 408 4.07 -23.43 -17.38
N PRO A 409 2.84 -23.00 -17.75
CA PRO A 409 1.88 -22.46 -16.80
C PRO A 409 1.59 -23.40 -15.62
N ASN A 410 1.58 -24.73 -15.83
CA ASN A 410 1.44 -25.70 -14.74
C ASN A 410 2.64 -25.67 -13.79
N ASP A 411 3.88 -25.60 -14.33
CA ASP A 411 5.07 -25.48 -13.48
C ASP A 411 5.07 -24.17 -12.69
N SER A 412 4.61 -23.06 -13.30
CA SER A 412 4.50 -21.78 -12.59
C SER A 412 3.49 -21.86 -11.44
N ILE A 413 2.36 -22.54 -11.60
CA ILE A 413 1.40 -22.76 -10.49
C ILE A 413 2.09 -23.49 -9.34
N LYS A 414 2.79 -24.58 -9.63
CA LYS A 414 3.53 -25.34 -8.62
C LYS A 414 4.63 -24.47 -7.98
N TYR A 415 5.38 -23.70 -8.77
CA TYR A 415 6.41 -22.78 -8.31
C TYR A 415 5.88 -21.79 -7.26
N TYR A 416 4.71 -21.17 -7.50
CA TYR A 416 4.12 -20.23 -6.56
C TYR A 416 3.61 -20.88 -5.26
N LYS A 417 3.33 -22.19 -5.25
CA LYS A 417 2.97 -22.94 -4.02
C LYS A 417 4.14 -23.15 -3.05
N TYR A 418 5.40 -22.99 -3.50
CA TYR A 418 6.56 -23.06 -2.63
C TYR A 418 6.73 -21.83 -1.71
N PHE A 419 6.11 -20.71 -2.06
CA PHE A 419 6.33 -19.47 -1.29
C PHE A 419 5.45 -19.44 -0.04
N LEU A 420 6.11 -19.30 1.11
CA LEU A 420 5.43 -18.98 2.36
C LEU A 420 4.80 -17.57 2.28
N ARG A 421 3.70 -17.37 2.97
CA ARG A 421 2.96 -16.12 3.09
C ARG A 421 3.11 -15.56 4.48
N SER A 422 2.96 -14.27 4.64
CA SER A 422 2.90 -13.63 5.95
C SER A 422 1.99 -12.42 5.89
N GLY A 423 1.32 -12.12 7.01
CA GLY A 423 0.59 -10.89 7.23
C GLY A 423 1.04 -10.26 8.54
N LEU A 424 1.02 -8.92 8.60
CA LEU A 424 1.25 -8.15 9.81
C LEU A 424 0.25 -7.00 9.88
N VAL A 425 -0.37 -6.80 11.04
CA VAL A 425 -1.19 -5.61 11.30
C VAL A 425 -0.89 -5.07 12.68
N ALA A 426 -0.85 -3.73 12.80
CA ALA A 426 -0.63 -3.02 14.05
C ALA A 426 -1.78 -2.02 14.29
N ILE A 427 -2.34 -2.04 15.49
CA ILE A 427 -3.50 -1.22 15.90
C ILE A 427 -3.12 -0.48 17.19
N GLU A 428 -3.47 0.79 17.25
CA GLU A 428 -3.44 1.61 18.47
C GLU A 428 -4.69 1.31 19.30
N PRO A 429 -4.56 0.72 20.50
CA PRO A 429 -5.70 0.19 21.24
C PRO A 429 -6.74 1.25 21.65
N GLN A 430 -6.28 2.45 21.99
CA GLN A 430 -7.11 3.55 22.51
C GLN A 430 -8.00 4.18 21.44
N THR A 431 -7.55 4.18 20.18
CA THR A 431 -8.25 4.86 19.08
C THR A 431 -8.81 3.90 18.04
N GLY A 432 -8.40 2.63 18.06
CA GLY A 432 -8.70 1.67 17.01
C GLY A 432 -7.94 1.95 15.70
N HIS A 433 -7.06 2.95 15.65
CA HIS A 433 -6.33 3.32 14.44
C HIS A 433 -5.41 2.19 13.96
N ILE A 434 -5.62 1.76 12.73
CA ILE A 434 -4.70 0.82 12.07
C ILE A 434 -3.47 1.61 11.64
N LYS A 435 -2.33 1.35 12.27
CA LYS A 435 -1.06 2.08 12.04
C LYS A 435 -0.20 1.44 10.95
N ALA A 436 -0.28 0.12 10.77
CA ALA A 436 0.42 -0.60 9.71
C ALA A 436 -0.40 -1.81 9.23
N TRP A 437 -0.28 -2.15 7.92
CA TRP A 437 -1.00 -3.25 7.28
C TRP A 437 -0.14 -3.88 6.19
N VAL A 438 0.36 -5.06 6.42
CA VAL A 438 1.11 -5.87 5.45
C VAL A 438 0.31 -7.12 5.13
N GLY A 439 -0.43 -7.11 4.03
CA GLY A 439 -1.30 -8.23 3.64
C GLY A 439 -0.58 -9.40 2.94
N GLY A 440 0.73 -9.29 2.72
CA GLY A 440 1.51 -10.35 2.08
C GLY A 440 2.91 -9.91 1.68
N ILE A 441 3.68 -10.84 1.15
CA ILE A 441 5.10 -10.65 0.82
C ILE A 441 5.37 -9.81 -0.43
N ASN A 442 4.41 -9.72 -1.36
CA ASN A 442 4.52 -8.93 -2.59
C ASN A 442 3.17 -8.84 -3.29
N ASN A 443 2.52 -7.68 -3.29
CA ASN A 443 1.18 -7.50 -3.89
C ASN A 443 1.15 -7.70 -5.41
N LYS A 444 2.24 -7.49 -6.13
CA LYS A 444 2.28 -7.71 -7.59
C LYS A 444 2.01 -9.16 -7.96
N HIS A 445 2.58 -10.10 -7.20
CA HIS A 445 2.54 -11.53 -7.48
C HIS A 445 1.57 -12.31 -6.58
N PHE A 446 1.26 -11.81 -5.38
CA PHE A 446 0.44 -12.46 -4.37
C PHE A 446 -0.67 -11.52 -3.95
N LYS A 447 -1.82 -11.63 -4.60
CA LYS A 447 -2.94 -10.68 -4.44
C LYS A 447 -3.79 -10.90 -3.20
N TYR A 448 -3.78 -12.10 -2.64
CA TYR A 448 -4.64 -12.46 -1.52
C TYR A 448 -4.13 -11.86 -0.21
N ASP A 449 -4.98 -11.07 0.44
CA ASP A 449 -4.64 -10.33 1.66
C ASP A 449 -4.75 -11.24 2.89
N ALA A 450 -3.65 -11.45 3.58
CA ALA A 450 -3.58 -12.26 4.78
C ALA A 450 -4.12 -11.55 6.05
N VAL A 451 -4.39 -10.26 6.01
CA VAL A 451 -4.86 -9.50 7.18
C VAL A 451 -6.37 -9.60 7.33
N ASP A 452 -7.15 -9.37 6.27
CA ASP A 452 -8.63 -9.34 6.38
C ASP A 452 -9.37 -10.32 5.46
N GLN A 453 -8.77 -10.78 4.35
CA GLN A 453 -9.44 -11.75 3.48
C GLN A 453 -9.23 -13.20 3.92
N GLN A 454 -8.08 -13.49 4.52
CA GLN A 454 -7.68 -14.84 4.88
C GLN A 454 -8.16 -15.20 6.27
N LYS A 455 -8.80 -16.39 6.40
CA LYS A 455 -9.06 -17.04 7.68
C LYS A 455 -8.11 -18.21 7.86
N ARG A 456 -7.46 -18.29 9.02
CA ARG A 456 -6.51 -19.36 9.35
C ARG A 456 -6.73 -19.83 10.78
N GLN A 457 -6.42 -21.09 11.04
CA GLN A 457 -6.50 -21.65 12.37
C GLN A 457 -5.52 -20.92 13.29
N VAL A 458 -6.03 -20.41 14.44
CA VAL A 458 -5.27 -19.52 15.31
C VAL A 458 -4.41 -20.23 16.36
N GLY A 459 -4.69 -21.50 16.62
CA GLY A 459 -3.94 -22.29 17.58
C GLY A 459 -3.92 -21.64 18.97
N SER A 460 -2.83 -21.79 19.67
CA SER A 460 -2.69 -21.32 21.06
C SER A 460 -2.83 -19.80 21.26
N THR A 461 -2.95 -19.00 20.19
CA THR A 461 -3.28 -17.56 20.36
C THR A 461 -4.73 -17.35 20.78
N PHE A 462 -5.58 -18.37 20.75
CA PHE A 462 -6.94 -18.30 21.29
C PHE A 462 -7.01 -18.50 22.81
N LYS A 463 -5.99 -19.13 23.44
CA LYS A 463 -5.98 -19.41 24.88
C LYS A 463 -6.26 -18.20 25.78
N PRO A 464 -5.72 -17.00 25.52
CA PRO A 464 -6.01 -15.82 26.34
C PRO A 464 -7.49 -15.53 26.53
N PHE A 465 -8.36 -15.84 25.55
CA PHE A 465 -9.81 -15.67 25.71
C PHE A 465 -10.41 -16.68 26.69
N VAL A 466 -9.88 -17.89 26.77
CA VAL A 466 -10.28 -18.90 27.79
C VAL A 466 -9.88 -18.42 29.17
N TYR A 467 -8.64 -17.97 29.32
CA TYR A 467 -8.12 -17.45 30.60
C TYR A 467 -8.87 -16.16 31.01
N ALA A 468 -9.10 -15.25 30.07
CA ALA A 468 -9.88 -14.03 30.32
C ALA A 468 -11.30 -14.34 30.81
N THR A 469 -11.96 -15.33 30.18
CA THR A 469 -13.30 -15.75 30.62
C THR A 469 -13.27 -16.34 32.02
N ALA A 470 -12.25 -17.16 32.34
CA ALA A 470 -12.09 -17.78 33.65
C ALA A 470 -11.78 -16.73 34.73
N ILE A 471 -10.89 -15.79 34.46
CA ILE A 471 -10.60 -14.67 35.39
C ILE A 471 -11.85 -13.83 35.63
N ASN A 472 -12.55 -13.44 34.55
CA ASN A 472 -13.70 -12.55 34.65
C ASN A 472 -14.93 -13.19 35.34
N GLN A 473 -15.11 -14.51 35.23
CA GLN A 473 -16.27 -15.20 35.78
C GLN A 473 -16.00 -15.84 37.15
N LEU A 474 -14.77 -16.26 37.40
CA LEU A 474 -14.41 -17.05 38.58
C LEU A 474 -13.43 -16.31 39.49
N ASN A 475 -13.05 -15.07 39.18
CA ASN A 475 -12.06 -14.25 39.89
C ASN A 475 -10.73 -14.98 40.12
N LEU A 476 -10.30 -15.84 39.17
CA LEU A 476 -9.07 -16.60 39.29
C LEU A 476 -7.84 -15.70 39.29
N SER A 477 -6.88 -16.04 40.17
CA SER A 477 -5.59 -15.40 40.27
C SER A 477 -4.57 -16.04 39.30
N PRO A 478 -3.59 -15.30 38.80
CA PRO A 478 -2.41 -15.86 38.12
C PRO A 478 -1.69 -16.92 38.93
N CYS A 479 -1.84 -16.91 40.26
CA CYS A 479 -1.19 -17.82 41.20
C CYS A 479 -1.96 -19.13 41.46
N ASP A 480 -3.25 -19.17 41.05
CA ASP A 480 -4.06 -20.37 41.25
C ASP A 480 -3.46 -21.57 40.50
N LYS A 481 -3.29 -22.69 41.21
CA LYS A 481 -2.66 -23.89 40.69
C LYS A 481 -3.70 -24.90 40.18
N PHE A 482 -3.34 -25.55 39.09
CA PHE A 482 -4.16 -26.55 38.43
C PHE A 482 -3.28 -27.80 38.12
N PRO A 483 -3.85 -29.01 38.26
CA PRO A 483 -3.14 -30.26 37.97
C PRO A 483 -2.72 -30.33 36.48
N ASN A 484 -1.44 -30.57 36.24
CA ASN A 484 -0.89 -30.81 34.89
C ASN A 484 -0.98 -32.29 34.51
N THR A 485 -2.17 -32.85 34.57
CA THR A 485 -2.49 -34.24 34.23
C THR A 485 -3.50 -34.29 33.08
N LEU A 486 -3.56 -35.44 32.39
CA LEU A 486 -4.55 -35.61 31.31
C LEU A 486 -5.96 -35.30 31.84
N TYR A 487 -6.74 -34.68 30.98
CA TYR A 487 -8.10 -34.26 31.28
C TYR A 487 -9.01 -34.56 30.10
N THR A 488 -10.10 -35.28 30.39
CA THR A 488 -11.07 -35.68 29.36
C THR A 488 -12.38 -34.94 29.57
N ILE A 489 -12.87 -34.33 28.53
CA ILE A 489 -14.26 -33.87 28.45
C ILE A 489 -15.04 -34.99 27.77
N PRO A 490 -16.03 -35.59 28.43
CA PRO A 490 -16.72 -36.77 27.91
C PRO A 490 -17.62 -36.48 26.70
N LYS A 491 -17.77 -37.49 25.88
CA LYS A 491 -18.75 -37.52 24.78
C LYS A 491 -20.12 -37.02 25.23
N GLY A 492 -20.79 -36.29 24.38
CA GLY A 492 -22.12 -35.70 24.63
C GLY A 492 -22.07 -34.38 25.40
N LYS A 493 -21.08 -34.13 26.27
CA LYS A 493 -20.92 -32.81 26.87
C LYS A 493 -20.58 -31.77 25.84
N TYR A 494 -21.28 -30.66 25.84
CA TYR A 494 -21.18 -29.59 24.81
C TYR A 494 -21.46 -30.07 23.36
N GLY A 495 -22.13 -31.22 23.19
CA GLY A 495 -22.49 -31.77 21.87
C GLY A 495 -21.36 -32.42 21.11
N ILE A 496 -20.21 -32.72 21.76
CA ILE A 496 -19.08 -33.41 21.08
C ILE A 496 -19.40 -34.89 20.82
N PRO A 497 -19.02 -35.42 19.64
CA PRO A 497 -19.36 -36.79 19.24
C PRO A 497 -18.48 -37.86 19.92
N GLU A 498 -17.32 -37.47 20.47
CA GLU A 498 -16.32 -38.37 21.06
C GLU A 498 -15.69 -37.74 22.31
N ASP A 499 -15.05 -38.53 23.17
CA ASP A 499 -14.27 -38.05 24.26
C ASP A 499 -13.13 -37.15 23.79
N TRP A 500 -12.96 -35.98 24.39
CA TRP A 500 -11.91 -35.05 24.03
C TRP A 500 -10.84 -34.94 25.11
N THR A 501 -9.67 -35.51 24.81
CA THR A 501 -8.52 -35.56 25.72
C THR A 501 -7.29 -34.93 25.08
N PRO A 502 -7.13 -33.58 25.15
CA PRO A 502 -5.98 -32.93 24.55
C PRO A 502 -4.67 -33.28 25.27
N LYS A 503 -3.60 -33.45 24.48
CA LYS A 503 -2.24 -33.72 25.00
C LYS A 503 -1.41 -32.45 25.02
N ASN A 504 -0.49 -32.31 25.98
CA ASN A 504 0.49 -31.24 25.97
C ASN A 504 1.46 -31.42 24.79
N SER A 505 1.88 -30.33 24.15
CA SER A 505 2.84 -30.37 23.04
C SER A 505 4.21 -30.90 23.48
N SER A 506 4.60 -30.62 24.74
CA SER A 506 5.83 -31.14 25.36
C SER A 506 5.74 -32.59 25.78
N GLN A 507 4.53 -33.17 25.82
CA GLN A 507 4.20 -34.48 26.40
C GLN A 507 4.65 -34.63 27.88
N LYS A 508 4.96 -33.52 28.56
CA LYS A 508 5.29 -33.50 29.97
C LYS A 508 4.04 -33.34 30.83
N TYR A 509 3.93 -34.15 31.88
CA TYR A 509 2.81 -34.16 32.83
C TYR A 509 3.35 -34.31 34.23
N GLY A 510 2.49 -34.05 35.25
CA GLY A 510 2.78 -34.17 36.66
C GLY A 510 2.81 -32.83 37.39
N GLY A 511 2.61 -32.90 38.71
CA GLY A 511 2.53 -31.71 39.56
C GLY A 511 1.36 -30.78 39.27
N GLU A 512 1.42 -29.61 39.80
CA GLU A 512 0.50 -28.49 39.55
C GLU A 512 1.25 -27.30 38.97
N LEU A 513 0.59 -26.54 38.12
CA LEU A 513 1.15 -25.31 37.57
C LEU A 513 0.22 -24.15 37.89
N SER A 514 0.81 -22.98 38.18
CA SER A 514 0.08 -21.75 38.28
C SER A 514 -0.53 -21.38 36.93
N LEU A 515 -1.61 -20.58 36.90
CA LEU A 515 -2.17 -20.10 35.66
C LEU A 515 -1.15 -19.28 34.83
N ARG A 516 -0.25 -18.57 35.54
CA ARG A 516 0.88 -17.85 34.92
C ARG A 516 1.78 -18.79 34.13
N ASP A 517 2.27 -19.86 34.78
CA ASP A 517 3.17 -20.79 34.13
C ASP A 517 2.48 -21.64 33.06
N ALA A 518 1.24 -22.01 33.30
CA ALA A 518 0.42 -22.75 32.35
C ALA A 518 0.19 -21.97 31.04
N LEU A 519 -0.06 -20.68 31.12
CA LEU A 519 -0.20 -19.84 29.90
C LEU A 519 1.17 -19.54 29.29
N ALA A 520 2.19 -19.28 30.10
CA ALA A 520 3.55 -19.02 29.64
C ALA A 520 4.10 -20.18 28.80
N GLN A 521 3.97 -21.42 29.33
CA GLN A 521 4.38 -22.67 28.67
C GLN A 521 3.33 -23.16 27.64
N SER A 522 2.21 -22.50 27.56
CA SER A 522 1.10 -22.85 26.63
C SER A 522 0.54 -24.27 26.85
N VAL A 523 0.37 -24.68 28.12
CA VAL A 523 -0.11 -26.01 28.51
C VAL A 523 -1.55 -26.27 28.07
N ASN A 524 -1.80 -27.39 27.40
CA ASN A 524 -3.11 -27.70 26.81
C ASN A 524 -4.10 -28.26 27.85
N VAL A 525 -3.64 -29.15 28.72
CA VAL A 525 -4.53 -29.83 29.69
C VAL A 525 -5.14 -28.88 30.71
N ILE A 526 -4.41 -27.83 31.10
CA ILE A 526 -4.93 -26.81 32.02
C ILE A 526 -5.95 -25.92 31.26
N THR A 527 -5.68 -25.52 30.02
CA THR A 527 -6.65 -24.79 29.22
C THR A 527 -7.94 -25.58 28.98
N ALA A 528 -7.83 -26.92 28.84
CA ALA A 528 -9.00 -27.81 28.74
C ALA A 528 -9.83 -27.83 30.02
N ARG A 529 -9.18 -27.83 31.21
CA ARG A 529 -9.88 -27.70 32.49
C ARG A 529 -10.58 -26.36 32.63
N LEU A 530 -9.94 -25.28 32.21
CA LEU A 530 -10.52 -23.93 32.28
C LEU A 530 -11.74 -23.82 31.39
N ILE A 531 -11.68 -24.24 30.11
CA ILE A 531 -12.84 -24.12 29.21
C ILE A 531 -14.01 -24.98 29.68
N ASP A 532 -13.74 -26.11 30.31
CA ASP A 532 -14.81 -26.93 30.89
C ASP A 532 -15.46 -26.25 32.11
N LYS A 533 -14.69 -25.52 32.93
CA LYS A 533 -15.23 -24.74 34.08
C LYS A 533 -16.10 -23.59 33.63
N VAL A 534 -15.74 -22.86 32.57
CA VAL A 534 -16.44 -21.64 32.14
C VAL A 534 -17.43 -21.88 31.02
N ALA A 535 -17.47 -23.04 30.42
CA ALA A 535 -18.20 -23.48 29.23
C ALA A 535 -17.75 -22.80 27.93
N PRO A 536 -17.62 -23.55 26.81
CA PRO A 536 -17.16 -23.04 25.49
C PRO A 536 -18.00 -21.88 24.96
N LYS A 537 -19.32 -21.86 25.25
CA LYS A 537 -20.24 -20.78 24.81
C LYS A 537 -19.88 -19.43 25.40
N ASN A 538 -19.42 -19.37 26.65
CA ASN A 538 -19.02 -18.11 27.30
C ASN A 538 -17.71 -17.59 26.72
N VAL A 539 -16.75 -18.47 26.43
CA VAL A 539 -15.51 -18.11 25.77
C VAL A 539 -15.77 -17.56 24.36
N ALA A 540 -16.62 -18.23 23.59
CA ALA A 540 -17.03 -17.76 22.25
C ALA A 540 -17.75 -16.39 22.31
N ARG A 541 -18.57 -16.17 23.34
CA ARG A 541 -19.26 -14.88 23.58
C ARG A 541 -18.26 -13.77 23.85
N LEU A 542 -17.29 -13.98 24.75
CA LEU A 542 -16.24 -13.02 25.06
C LEU A 542 -15.41 -12.69 23.81
N ALA A 543 -14.97 -13.69 23.06
CA ALA A 543 -14.20 -13.51 21.84
C ALA A 543 -14.97 -12.68 20.80
N LYS A 544 -16.26 -12.92 20.62
CA LYS A 544 -17.13 -12.11 19.75
C LYS A 544 -17.29 -10.68 20.26
N ALA A 545 -17.53 -10.48 21.54
CA ALA A 545 -17.61 -9.15 22.14
C ALA A 545 -16.31 -8.37 21.95
N SER A 546 -15.15 -9.04 21.98
CA SER A 546 -13.83 -8.45 21.71
C SER A 546 -13.61 -8.10 20.22
N GLY A 547 -14.59 -8.35 19.33
CA GLY A 547 -14.56 -7.91 17.94
C GLY A 547 -14.37 -9.00 16.89
N ILE A 548 -14.32 -10.27 17.27
CA ILE A 548 -14.24 -11.39 16.31
C ILE A 548 -15.58 -11.59 15.64
N GLN A 549 -15.68 -11.30 14.36
CA GLN A 549 -16.89 -11.45 13.54
C GLN A 549 -17.00 -12.82 12.88
N SER A 550 -15.87 -13.49 12.67
CA SER A 550 -15.82 -14.85 12.11
C SER A 550 -16.61 -15.82 12.99
N GLU A 551 -17.19 -16.84 12.38
CA GLU A 551 -17.97 -17.84 13.11
C GLU A 551 -17.07 -18.62 14.07
N ILE A 552 -17.54 -18.78 15.32
CA ILE A 552 -16.90 -19.59 16.35
C ILE A 552 -17.90 -20.65 16.78
N GLN A 553 -17.64 -21.89 16.43
CA GLN A 553 -18.41 -23.03 16.92
C GLN A 553 -18.02 -23.28 18.40
N ALA A 554 -18.99 -23.13 19.31
CA ALA A 554 -18.76 -23.18 20.76
C ALA A 554 -18.58 -24.64 21.26
N ASN A 555 -17.50 -25.29 20.82
CA ASN A 555 -17.09 -26.62 21.28
C ASN A 555 -15.77 -26.55 22.07
N PRO A 556 -15.41 -27.57 22.85
CA PRO A 556 -14.21 -27.55 23.71
C PRO A 556 -12.89 -27.32 22.94
N SER A 557 -12.80 -27.73 21.68
CA SER A 557 -11.56 -27.63 20.89
C SER A 557 -11.13 -26.19 20.60
N ILE A 558 -12.04 -25.19 20.73
CA ILE A 558 -11.65 -23.78 20.64
C ILE A 558 -10.65 -23.38 21.72
N ALA A 559 -10.58 -24.09 22.85
CA ALA A 559 -9.56 -23.89 23.88
C ALA A 559 -8.14 -23.96 23.31
N LEU A 560 -7.93 -24.76 22.28
CA LEU A 560 -6.64 -24.92 21.61
C LEU A 560 -6.58 -24.14 20.29
N GLY A 561 -7.60 -23.32 20.01
CA GLY A 561 -7.67 -22.51 18.80
C GLY A 561 -7.99 -23.30 17.55
N ALA A 562 -8.80 -24.37 17.64
CA ALA A 562 -9.34 -25.09 16.49
C ALA A 562 -10.47 -24.26 15.82
N VAL A 563 -10.18 -23.02 15.51
CA VAL A 563 -11.07 -22.03 14.88
C VAL A 563 -10.29 -21.21 13.86
N GLU A 564 -10.91 -20.89 12.73
CA GLU A 564 -10.29 -20.09 11.66
C GLU A 564 -10.75 -18.65 11.74
N LEU A 565 -9.79 -17.75 12.02
CA LEU A 565 -10.05 -16.32 12.22
C LEU A 565 -9.15 -15.49 11.31
N LYS A 566 -9.52 -14.23 11.12
CA LYS A 566 -8.70 -13.24 10.42
C LYS A 566 -7.65 -12.65 11.36
N LEU A 567 -6.50 -12.26 10.79
CA LEU A 567 -5.45 -11.60 11.56
C LEU A 567 -5.93 -10.28 12.18
N LEU A 568 -6.68 -9.47 11.41
CA LEU A 568 -7.24 -8.20 11.88
C LEU A 568 -8.17 -8.40 13.10
N GLU A 569 -9.04 -9.40 13.05
CA GLU A 569 -9.96 -9.72 14.16
C GLU A 569 -9.18 -10.10 15.42
N MET A 570 -8.14 -10.90 15.28
CA MET A 570 -7.30 -11.33 16.40
C MET A 570 -6.55 -10.15 17.03
N VAL A 571 -5.95 -9.28 16.23
CA VAL A 571 -5.23 -8.10 16.78
C VAL A 571 -6.18 -7.11 17.42
N SER A 572 -7.36 -6.88 16.82
CA SER A 572 -8.41 -6.04 17.43
C SER A 572 -8.87 -6.59 18.78
N ALA A 573 -9.08 -7.90 18.87
CA ALA A 573 -9.48 -8.54 20.12
C ALA A 573 -8.38 -8.49 21.20
N TYR A 574 -7.11 -8.59 20.80
CA TYR A 574 -5.99 -8.41 21.73
C TYR A 574 -5.80 -6.95 22.17
N ALA A 575 -6.12 -5.99 21.31
CA ALA A 575 -6.10 -4.57 21.65
C ALA A 575 -7.07 -4.24 22.81
N THR A 576 -8.19 -4.98 22.95
CA THR A 576 -9.12 -4.85 24.07
C THR A 576 -8.45 -5.06 25.42
N PHE A 577 -7.50 -6.01 25.53
CA PHE A 577 -6.76 -6.22 26.77
C PHE A 577 -5.87 -5.02 27.11
N ALA A 578 -5.16 -4.45 26.12
CA ALA A 578 -4.31 -3.27 26.30
C ALA A 578 -5.10 -2.00 26.61
N ASN A 579 -6.37 -1.95 26.20
CA ASN A 579 -7.26 -0.82 26.40
C ASN A 579 -8.22 -1.02 27.59
N LYS A 580 -7.71 -1.58 28.69
CA LYS A 580 -8.44 -1.73 29.96
C LYS A 580 -9.78 -2.47 29.81
N GLY A 581 -9.90 -3.38 28.87
CA GLY A 581 -11.12 -4.13 28.59
C GLY A 581 -12.13 -3.43 27.67
N LEU A 582 -11.82 -2.22 27.21
CA LEU A 582 -12.63 -1.48 26.26
C LEU A 582 -12.24 -1.87 24.83
N ARG A 583 -13.18 -2.45 24.09
CA ARG A 583 -13.02 -2.66 22.65
C ARG A 583 -13.23 -1.35 21.91
N VAL A 584 -12.33 -1.00 21.04
CA VAL A 584 -12.46 0.07 20.03
C VAL A 584 -12.41 -0.57 18.65
N SER A 585 -13.42 -0.30 17.82
CA SER A 585 -13.49 -0.91 16.48
C SER A 585 -12.32 -0.45 15.59
N PRO A 586 -11.66 -1.35 14.84
CA PRO A 586 -10.57 -0.98 13.95
C PRO A 586 -10.99 0.06 12.92
N MET A 587 -10.23 1.14 12.82
CA MET A 587 -10.53 2.27 11.95
C MET A 587 -9.42 2.48 10.91
N MET A 588 -9.81 2.54 9.63
CA MET A 588 -8.91 2.73 8.49
C MET A 588 -8.84 4.18 8.02
N ILE A 589 -9.94 4.92 8.18
CA ILE A 589 -10.15 6.26 7.62
C ILE A 589 -10.63 7.17 8.73
N THR A 590 -10.07 8.39 8.78
CA THR A 590 -10.54 9.44 9.71
C THR A 590 -11.54 10.38 9.03
N ARG A 591 -11.27 10.76 7.77
CA ARG A 591 -12.16 11.63 7.00
C ARG A 591 -11.93 11.54 5.49
N ILE A 592 -12.94 11.97 4.75
CA ILE A 592 -12.91 12.15 3.29
C ILE A 592 -13.25 13.60 2.99
N GLU A 593 -12.40 14.25 2.19
CA GLU A 593 -12.60 15.61 1.70
C GLU A 593 -12.78 15.62 0.17
N ASP A 594 -13.46 16.64 -0.34
CA ASP A 594 -13.48 16.93 -1.77
C ASP A 594 -12.19 17.62 -2.22
N LYS A 595 -12.10 17.92 -3.51
CA LYS A 595 -10.96 18.63 -4.13
C LYS A 595 -10.67 20.01 -3.51
N ASN A 596 -11.67 20.66 -2.93
CA ASN A 596 -11.59 22.01 -2.36
C ASN A 596 -11.26 21.98 -0.84
N GLY A 597 -11.27 20.80 -0.22
CA GLY A 597 -11.05 20.63 1.21
C GLY A 597 -12.33 20.59 2.04
N THR A 598 -13.51 20.53 1.40
CA THR A 598 -14.78 20.35 2.11
C THR A 598 -14.87 18.94 2.65
N ILE A 599 -15.16 18.79 3.94
CA ILE A 599 -15.33 17.48 4.58
C ILE A 599 -16.64 16.85 4.10
N LEU A 600 -16.54 15.70 3.45
CA LEU A 600 -17.66 14.92 2.94
C LEU A 600 -18.10 13.83 3.94
N ALA A 601 -17.16 13.28 4.69
CA ALA A 601 -17.42 12.30 5.74
C ALA A 601 -16.33 12.35 6.80
N GLN A 602 -16.73 12.15 8.05
CA GLN A 602 -15.86 11.97 9.19
C GLN A 602 -16.24 10.68 9.91
N PHE A 603 -15.23 9.89 10.32
CA PHE A 603 -15.44 8.59 10.93
C PHE A 603 -14.99 8.61 12.38
N VAL A 604 -15.78 7.98 13.23
CA VAL A 604 -15.52 7.83 14.67
C VAL A 604 -15.63 6.33 14.99
N PRO A 605 -14.71 5.75 15.75
CA PRO A 605 -14.77 4.33 16.09
C PRO A 605 -15.89 4.06 17.11
N GLU A 606 -16.51 2.87 16.98
CA GLU A 606 -17.42 2.36 18.00
C GLU A 606 -16.61 1.81 19.17
N THR A 607 -17.06 2.10 20.39
CA THR A 607 -16.47 1.59 21.64
C THR A 607 -17.47 0.74 22.41
N GLN A 608 -16.97 -0.32 23.05
CA GLN A 608 -17.78 -1.23 23.86
C GLN A 608 -16.95 -1.78 25.02
N GLU A 609 -17.49 -1.77 26.22
CA GLU A 609 -16.92 -2.49 27.36
C GLU A 609 -17.13 -4.00 27.19
N VAL A 610 -16.07 -4.77 27.31
CA VAL A 610 -16.04 -6.25 27.11
C VAL A 610 -15.59 -6.98 28.37
N LEU A 611 -14.61 -6.42 29.04
CA LEU A 611 -14.04 -6.93 30.30
C LEU A 611 -13.89 -5.80 31.30
N SER A 612 -13.94 -6.12 32.59
CA SER A 612 -13.51 -5.18 33.61
C SER A 612 -12.02 -4.82 33.44
N GLU A 613 -11.64 -3.60 33.84
CA GLU A 613 -10.25 -3.15 33.81
C GLU A 613 -9.33 -4.13 34.57
N GLN A 614 -9.78 -4.61 35.74
CA GLN A 614 -9.10 -5.61 36.55
C GLN A 614 -8.84 -6.90 35.78
N SER A 615 -9.87 -7.47 35.14
CA SER A 615 -9.74 -8.72 34.38
C SER A 615 -8.79 -8.55 33.19
N ALA A 616 -8.88 -7.43 32.48
CA ALA A 616 -7.98 -7.12 31.36
C ALA A 616 -6.51 -7.03 31.82
N TYR A 617 -6.27 -6.33 32.94
CA TYR A 617 -4.93 -6.20 33.51
C TYR A 617 -4.34 -7.54 33.96
N VAL A 618 -5.14 -8.39 34.60
CA VAL A 618 -4.71 -9.74 35.03
C VAL A 618 -4.33 -10.59 33.81
N VAL A 619 -5.10 -10.51 32.71
CA VAL A 619 -4.77 -11.19 31.45
C VAL A 619 -3.45 -10.66 30.87
N LEU A 620 -3.22 -9.33 30.87
CA LEU A 620 -1.94 -8.75 30.45
C LEU A 620 -0.77 -9.24 31.29
N ASN A 621 -0.98 -9.36 32.61
CA ASN A 621 0.04 -9.93 33.53
C ASN A 621 0.42 -11.37 33.14
N LEU A 622 -0.57 -12.22 32.85
CA LEU A 622 -0.32 -13.57 32.34
C LEU A 622 0.43 -13.56 31.00
N LEU A 623 0.05 -12.68 30.07
CA LEU A 623 0.68 -12.54 28.76
C LEU A 623 2.12 -12.00 28.84
N LYS A 624 2.45 -11.18 29.85
CA LYS A 624 3.85 -10.80 30.14
C LYS A 624 4.69 -12.03 30.50
N GLY A 625 4.15 -12.97 31.27
CA GLY A 625 4.82 -14.24 31.58
C GLY A 625 5.26 -15.02 30.34
N VAL A 626 4.43 -15.03 29.28
CA VAL A 626 4.75 -15.69 28.01
C VAL A 626 6.05 -15.16 27.38
N THR A 627 6.29 -13.84 27.47
CA THR A 627 7.49 -13.21 26.89
C THR A 627 8.68 -13.16 27.83
N LEU A 628 8.47 -13.34 29.13
CA LEU A 628 9.53 -13.35 30.14
C LEU A 628 10.18 -14.74 30.29
N SER A 629 9.38 -15.78 30.45
CA SER A 629 9.86 -17.13 30.74
C SER A 629 9.22 -18.23 29.88
N GLY A 630 8.25 -17.86 29.02
CA GLY A 630 7.46 -18.80 28.23
C GLY A 630 7.87 -18.90 26.77
N SER A 631 6.90 -19.28 25.93
CA SER A 631 7.10 -19.56 24.49
C SER A 631 7.55 -18.34 23.66
N GLY A 632 7.45 -17.12 24.21
CA GLY A 632 7.92 -15.87 23.60
C GLY A 632 9.25 -15.34 24.16
N GLN A 633 9.93 -16.08 25.04
CA GLN A 633 11.14 -15.62 25.73
C GLN A 633 12.31 -15.24 24.81
N ARG A 634 12.29 -15.66 23.54
CA ARG A 634 13.28 -15.22 22.53
C ARG A 634 13.36 -13.70 22.38
N LEU A 635 12.33 -12.96 22.74
CA LEU A 635 12.37 -11.49 22.77
C LEU A 635 13.39 -10.96 23.81
N ARG A 636 13.67 -11.72 24.87
CA ARG A 636 14.49 -11.35 26.04
C ARG A 636 15.88 -11.99 26.02
N THR A 637 15.95 -13.26 25.67
CA THR A 637 17.11 -14.12 25.91
C THR A 637 18.17 -13.96 24.84
N ASN A 638 19.41 -13.94 25.28
CA ASN A 638 20.61 -13.91 24.44
C ASN A 638 21.15 -15.32 24.27
N TRP A 639 20.49 -16.14 23.44
CA TRP A 639 20.93 -17.51 23.17
C TRP A 639 22.01 -17.52 22.09
N THR A 640 23.09 -18.27 22.33
CA THR A 640 24.20 -18.36 21.38
C THR A 640 23.97 -19.39 20.26
N THR A 641 23.00 -20.30 20.44
CA THR A 641 22.76 -21.47 19.57
C THR A 641 21.45 -21.47 18.80
N LEU A 642 20.79 -20.31 18.65
CA LEU A 642 19.54 -20.28 17.89
C LEU A 642 19.79 -20.53 16.38
N PRO A 643 18.87 -21.27 15.74
CA PRO A 643 18.98 -21.53 14.31
C PRO A 643 19.08 -20.23 13.50
N LYS A 644 19.95 -20.17 12.51
CA LYS A 644 20.12 -19.03 11.56
C LYS A 644 18.81 -18.59 10.89
N VAL A 645 17.76 -19.39 11.00
CA VAL A 645 16.40 -19.08 10.52
C VAL A 645 15.73 -17.96 11.30
N VAL A 646 16.16 -17.69 12.55
CA VAL A 646 15.61 -16.63 13.40
C VAL A 646 16.33 -15.31 13.09
N THR A 647 15.76 -14.53 12.19
CA THR A 647 16.34 -13.29 11.66
C THR A 647 16.45 -12.21 12.74
N GLY A 648 17.59 -11.51 12.81
CA GLY A 648 17.79 -10.35 13.69
C GLY A 648 18.03 -10.67 15.17
N PHE A 649 18.08 -11.94 15.53
CA PHE A 649 18.38 -12.35 16.91
C PHE A 649 19.86 -12.01 17.29
N PRO A 650 20.15 -11.58 18.53
CA PRO A 650 19.28 -11.40 19.70
C PRO A 650 18.54 -10.05 19.70
N TYR A 651 17.26 -10.07 20.10
CA TYR A 651 16.43 -8.84 20.11
C TYR A 651 16.62 -7.96 21.34
N LYS A 652 16.94 -8.55 22.50
CA LYS A 652 17.30 -7.87 23.77
C LYS A 652 16.26 -6.85 24.26
N PHE A 653 14.98 -7.10 24.07
CA PHE A 653 13.95 -6.23 24.65
C PHE A 653 13.94 -6.34 26.17
N THR A 654 13.95 -5.21 26.86
CA THR A 654 13.92 -5.13 28.34
C THR A 654 12.60 -4.62 28.89
N ASN A 655 11.84 -3.87 28.09
CA ASN A 655 10.55 -3.30 28.48
C ASN A 655 9.46 -4.37 28.63
N PRO A 656 8.40 -4.11 29.42
CA PRO A 656 7.22 -4.99 29.48
C PRO A 656 6.59 -5.21 28.11
N ILE A 657 6.35 -6.46 27.76
CA ILE A 657 5.67 -6.87 26.52
C ILE A 657 4.74 -8.01 26.91
N ALA A 658 3.45 -7.86 26.65
CA ALA A 658 2.49 -8.94 26.72
C ALA A 658 2.42 -9.63 25.35
N GLY A 659 2.35 -10.96 25.30
CA GLY A 659 2.32 -11.64 24.02
C GLY A 659 1.90 -13.10 24.08
N LYS A 660 1.63 -13.68 22.91
CA LYS A 660 1.28 -15.10 22.77
C LYS A 660 1.74 -15.66 21.43
N THR A 661 2.42 -16.79 21.46
CA THR A 661 2.73 -17.60 20.29
C THR A 661 1.59 -18.54 19.96
N GLY A 662 1.39 -18.80 18.68
CA GLY A 662 0.49 -19.83 18.18
C GLY A 662 1.19 -20.70 17.15
N THR A 663 0.92 -22.01 17.23
CA THR A 663 1.35 -22.98 16.24
C THR A 663 0.22 -23.98 16.07
N THR A 664 -0.16 -24.27 14.82
CA THR A 664 -1.20 -25.24 14.52
C THR A 664 -0.60 -26.62 14.29
N GLN A 665 -1.46 -27.63 14.18
CA GLN A 665 -1.03 -28.98 13.84
C GLN A 665 -0.23 -28.99 12.54
N ASN A 666 0.78 -29.84 12.46
CA ASN A 666 1.70 -29.96 11.33
C ASN A 666 2.41 -28.65 10.97
N GLN A 667 2.51 -27.71 11.91
CA GLN A 667 3.18 -26.40 11.72
C GLN A 667 2.69 -25.61 10.50
N SER A 668 1.40 -25.80 10.11
CA SER A 668 0.81 -25.15 8.95
C SER A 668 0.66 -23.64 9.10
N ASP A 669 0.48 -23.18 10.35
CA ASP A 669 0.29 -21.77 10.71
C ASP A 669 1.15 -21.41 11.93
N GLY A 670 1.96 -20.39 11.79
CA GLY A 670 2.68 -19.74 12.87
C GLY A 670 2.08 -18.38 13.16
N TRP A 671 1.84 -18.08 14.44
CA TRP A 671 1.28 -16.82 14.90
C TRP A 671 2.14 -16.22 16.01
N PHE A 672 2.20 -14.90 16.05
CA PHE A 672 2.66 -14.16 17.20
C PHE A 672 1.80 -12.91 17.40
N MET A 673 1.24 -12.77 18.60
CA MET A 673 0.56 -11.57 19.07
C MET A 673 1.44 -10.89 20.10
N GLY A 674 1.78 -9.63 19.93
CA GLY A 674 2.57 -8.86 20.86
C GLY A 674 1.93 -7.50 21.15
N ILE A 675 1.87 -7.13 22.41
CA ILE A 675 1.18 -5.94 22.91
C ILE A 675 2.12 -5.13 23.78
N VAL A 676 2.12 -3.83 23.58
CA VAL A 676 2.63 -2.81 24.49
C VAL A 676 1.51 -1.81 24.77
N PRO A 677 1.61 -0.92 25.77
CA PRO A 677 0.47 -0.11 26.20
C PRO A 677 -0.28 0.63 25.10
N ASN A 678 0.43 1.14 24.08
CA ASN A 678 -0.18 1.93 23.00
C ASN A 678 -0.07 1.26 21.61
N LEU A 679 0.29 -0.03 21.54
CA LEU A 679 0.33 -0.74 20.25
C LEU A 679 0.09 -2.25 20.43
N ALA A 680 -0.94 -2.77 19.75
CA ALA A 680 -1.20 -4.20 19.59
C ALA A 680 -0.81 -4.60 18.16
N THR A 681 0.07 -5.60 18.02
CA THR A 681 0.57 -6.05 16.71
C THR A 681 0.52 -7.56 16.61
N GLY A 682 -0.03 -8.06 15.51
CA GLY A 682 -0.08 -9.48 15.21
C GLY A 682 0.63 -9.82 13.91
N VAL A 683 1.24 -10.99 13.90
CA VAL A 683 1.88 -11.58 12.71
C VAL A 683 1.41 -13.00 12.53
N TRP A 684 1.03 -13.32 11.29
CA TRP A 684 0.78 -14.67 10.82
C TRP A 684 1.77 -15.05 9.73
N THR A 685 2.20 -16.31 9.71
CA THR A 685 3.05 -16.88 8.66
C THR A 685 2.66 -18.34 8.38
N GLY A 686 2.58 -18.73 7.13
CA GLY A 686 2.26 -20.10 6.71
C GLY A 686 2.28 -20.28 5.20
N GLY A 687 2.02 -21.49 4.73
CA GLY A 687 1.83 -21.78 3.31
C GLY A 687 0.45 -21.34 2.81
N GLU A 688 0.31 -21.16 1.50
CA GLU A 688 -1.02 -20.97 0.90
C GLU A 688 -1.93 -22.19 1.14
N GLU A 689 -1.39 -23.38 0.96
CA GLU A 689 -2.02 -24.63 1.34
C GLU A 689 -1.50 -25.08 2.72
N ARG A 690 -2.35 -25.70 3.54
CA ARG A 690 -1.93 -26.20 4.86
C ARG A 690 -0.83 -27.25 4.77
N ALA A 691 -0.82 -28.05 3.71
CA ALA A 691 0.22 -29.05 3.45
C ALA A 691 1.57 -28.47 3.03
N THR A 692 1.66 -27.13 2.83
CA THR A 692 2.93 -26.43 2.58
C THR A 692 3.45 -25.85 3.88
N HIS A 693 4.26 -26.61 4.60
CA HIS A 693 4.76 -26.27 5.93
C HIS A 693 6.17 -26.85 6.18
N PHE A 694 6.83 -26.49 7.27
CA PHE A 694 8.06 -27.13 7.70
C PHE A 694 7.79 -28.54 8.26
N ALA A 695 8.71 -29.46 8.08
CA ALA A 695 8.60 -30.82 8.60
C ALA A 695 8.66 -30.89 10.14
N GLY A 696 9.41 -29.99 10.76
CA GLY A 696 9.66 -29.99 12.19
C GLY A 696 9.25 -28.72 12.93
N ILE A 697 8.93 -28.87 14.22
CA ILE A 697 8.47 -27.81 15.11
C ILE A 697 9.52 -26.70 15.30
N SER A 698 10.82 -27.02 15.31
CA SER A 698 11.89 -26.05 15.55
C SER A 698 11.89 -24.89 14.54
N LYS A 699 11.58 -25.17 13.26
CA LYS A 699 11.45 -24.17 12.20
C LYS A 699 10.01 -23.71 11.99
N GLY A 700 9.04 -24.60 12.24
CA GLY A 700 7.62 -24.37 11.93
C GLY A 700 6.79 -23.77 13.07
N GLN A 701 7.37 -23.50 14.24
CA GLN A 701 6.64 -22.88 15.35
C GLN A 701 6.49 -21.35 15.17
N GLY A 702 5.44 -20.79 15.78
CA GLY A 702 5.16 -19.33 15.72
C GLY A 702 6.32 -18.47 16.22
N ALA A 703 7.08 -18.94 17.22
CA ALA A 703 8.28 -18.28 17.73
C ALA A 703 9.44 -18.20 16.70
N THR A 704 9.41 -19.02 15.64
CA THR A 704 10.38 -18.98 14.53
C THR A 704 9.79 -18.34 13.29
N MET A 705 8.53 -18.62 12.96
CA MET A 705 7.89 -18.16 11.72
C MET A 705 7.39 -16.71 11.78
N SER A 706 6.89 -16.26 12.94
CA SER A 706 6.17 -14.97 13.04
C SER A 706 6.77 -13.98 14.02
N LEU A 707 7.24 -14.44 15.19
CA LEU A 707 7.85 -13.58 16.21
C LEU A 707 9.02 -12.73 15.66
N PRO A 708 9.92 -13.22 14.79
CA PRO A 708 11.00 -12.41 14.25
C PRO A 708 10.53 -11.19 13.45
N SER A 709 9.47 -11.31 12.63
CA SER A 709 8.90 -10.16 11.90
C SER A 709 8.35 -9.10 12.87
N TRP A 710 7.70 -9.55 13.96
CA TRP A 710 7.24 -8.65 15.01
C TRP A 710 8.41 -7.95 15.69
N ALA A 711 9.44 -8.70 16.06
CA ALA A 711 10.61 -8.16 16.77
C ALA A 711 11.38 -7.12 15.93
N LEU A 712 11.63 -7.41 14.65
CA LEU A 712 12.26 -6.48 13.71
C LEU A 712 11.43 -5.21 13.50
N PHE A 713 10.12 -5.34 13.39
CA PHE A 713 9.21 -4.20 13.31
C PHE A 713 9.30 -3.32 14.56
N MET A 714 9.19 -3.91 15.75
CA MET A 714 9.25 -3.17 17.01
C MET A 714 10.62 -2.54 17.27
N GLN A 715 11.73 -3.19 16.90
CA GLN A 715 13.06 -2.57 16.99
C GLN A 715 13.14 -1.28 16.19
N LYS A 716 12.61 -1.28 14.95
CA LYS A 716 12.56 -0.09 14.08
C LYS A 716 11.65 0.99 14.67
N CYS A 717 10.46 0.60 15.18
CA CYS A 717 9.54 1.53 15.83
C CYS A 717 10.14 2.16 17.09
N TYR A 718 10.86 1.40 17.91
CA TYR A 718 11.53 1.94 19.12
C TYR A 718 12.74 2.80 18.81
N ALA A 719 13.39 2.60 17.67
CA ALA A 719 14.49 3.44 17.20
C ALA A 719 13.99 4.82 16.74
N ASP A 720 12.78 4.90 16.21
CA ASP A 720 12.12 6.14 15.80
C ASP A 720 11.34 6.74 16.97
N LYS A 721 12.00 7.59 17.75
CA LYS A 721 11.41 8.25 18.92
C LYS A 721 10.16 9.09 18.58
N SER A 722 10.03 9.56 17.35
CA SER A 722 8.88 10.38 16.93
C SER A 722 7.57 9.60 16.86
N LEU A 723 7.62 8.27 16.91
CA LEU A 723 6.43 7.39 16.95
C LEU A 723 5.85 7.25 18.36
N ASN A 724 6.58 7.64 19.41
CA ASN A 724 6.16 7.58 20.81
C ASN A 724 5.61 6.20 21.23
N ILE A 725 6.22 5.12 20.74
CA ILE A 725 5.81 3.76 21.16
C ILE A 725 6.28 3.53 22.59
N SER A 726 5.30 3.25 23.48
CA SER A 726 5.56 3.11 24.92
C SER A 726 6.48 1.93 25.23
N LYS A 727 7.39 2.16 26.17
CA LYS A 727 8.22 1.16 26.84
C LYS A 727 7.85 0.97 28.31
N ASP A 728 6.82 1.68 28.77
CA ASP A 728 6.32 1.61 30.13
C ASP A 728 5.58 0.27 30.37
N ASP A 729 5.29 -0.02 31.62
CA ASP A 729 4.39 -1.14 31.95
C ASP A 729 2.94 -0.72 31.72
N PHE A 730 2.08 -1.71 31.64
CA PHE A 730 0.64 -1.48 31.59
C PHE A 730 0.16 -0.86 32.89
N GLU A 731 -0.75 0.10 32.79
CA GLU A 731 -1.31 0.80 33.94
C GLU A 731 -2.06 -0.19 34.87
N LYS A 732 -1.65 -0.23 36.13
CA LYS A 732 -2.27 -1.09 37.13
C LYS A 732 -3.56 -0.43 37.64
N PRO A 733 -4.72 -1.15 37.64
CA PRO A 733 -5.96 -0.63 38.22
C PRO A 733 -5.80 -0.27 39.70
N SER A 734 -6.38 0.85 40.13
CA SER A 734 -6.37 1.26 41.54
C SER A 734 -7.07 0.26 42.46
N ASN A 735 -8.10 -0.41 41.94
CA ASN A 735 -8.96 -1.35 42.70
C ASN A 735 -8.70 -2.80 42.33
N LEU A 736 -7.43 -3.21 42.21
CA LEU A 736 -7.08 -4.59 41.88
C LEU A 736 -7.30 -5.50 43.12
N SER A 737 -8.37 -6.27 43.13
CA SER A 737 -8.69 -7.23 44.19
C SER A 737 -8.08 -8.63 43.98
N ILE A 738 -7.72 -8.97 42.73
CA ILE A 738 -7.12 -10.25 42.38
C ILE A 738 -5.62 -10.19 42.68
N ASN A 739 -5.12 -11.15 43.51
CA ASN A 739 -3.68 -11.26 43.74
C ASN A 739 -2.93 -11.62 42.46
N ILE A 740 -1.93 -10.82 42.09
CA ILE A 740 -1.06 -11.06 40.94
C ILE A 740 0.41 -11.37 41.38
N ASP A 741 0.69 -11.29 42.65
CA ASP A 741 2.03 -11.58 43.21
C ASP A 741 2.08 -13.00 43.75
N CYS A 742 2.82 -13.85 43.06
CA CYS A 742 2.99 -15.25 43.41
C CYS A 742 4.31 -15.51 44.16
N SER A 743 4.97 -14.47 44.70
CA SER A 743 6.31 -14.56 45.33
C SER A 743 6.34 -15.24 46.73
N GLY A 744 5.15 -15.54 47.29
CA GLY A 744 5.05 -16.30 48.55
C GLY A 744 5.00 -17.83 48.40
N GLU A 745 5.02 -18.35 47.18
CA GLU A 745 4.99 -19.78 46.91
C GLU A 745 6.33 -20.22 46.30
N GLU A 746 7.05 -21.13 46.94
CA GLU A 746 8.25 -21.74 46.37
C GLU A 746 7.94 -22.28 44.98
N PRO A 747 8.83 -22.05 43.97
CA PRO A 747 8.71 -22.71 42.69
C PRO A 747 8.68 -24.21 42.96
N SER A 748 7.60 -24.91 42.58
CA SER A 748 7.67 -26.38 42.53
C SER A 748 8.88 -26.70 41.68
N GLU A 749 9.84 -27.42 42.25
CA GLU A 749 11.01 -27.95 41.55
C GLU A 749 10.55 -28.86 40.39
N GLY A 750 10.13 -28.24 39.33
CA GLY A 750 10.17 -28.81 38.02
C GLY A 750 11.57 -28.54 37.50
N ASP A 751 12.40 -29.58 37.55
CA ASP A 751 13.77 -29.61 37.10
C ASP A 751 14.04 -28.58 36.00
N GLY A 752 14.62 -27.45 36.39
CA GLY A 752 15.22 -26.46 35.50
C GLY A 752 16.52 -26.97 34.89
N LYS A 753 16.59 -28.23 34.53
CA LYS A 753 17.58 -28.71 33.58
C LYS A 753 17.07 -28.24 32.20
N THR A 754 17.66 -27.14 31.76
CA THR A 754 17.82 -26.80 30.33
C THR A 754 17.82 -28.10 29.55
N GLY A 755 16.80 -28.27 28.69
CA GLY A 755 16.78 -29.42 27.82
C GLY A 755 18.11 -29.50 27.09
N GLU A 756 18.85 -30.55 27.39
CA GLU A 756 19.77 -31.10 26.43
C GLU A 756 18.96 -31.38 25.18
N GLU A 757 19.09 -30.48 24.20
CA GLU A 757 18.73 -30.79 22.85
C GLU A 757 19.45 -32.07 22.49
N ASN A 758 18.68 -33.11 22.17
CA ASN A 758 19.22 -34.31 21.58
C ASN A 758 20.22 -33.90 20.49
N LYS A 759 21.46 -34.17 20.71
CA LYS A 759 22.55 -34.17 19.76
C LYS A 759 22.28 -35.24 18.67
N GLN A 760 21.27 -35.02 17.84
CA GLN A 760 20.97 -35.82 16.65
C GLN A 760 20.57 -35.00 15.45
N ASP A 761 21.01 -33.72 15.40
CA ASP A 761 21.12 -32.98 14.16
C ASP A 761 22.58 -32.56 13.96
N GLU A 762 23.50 -33.53 14.07
CA GLU A 762 24.86 -33.39 13.56
C GLU A 762 24.78 -33.34 12.01
N GLU A 763 25.39 -32.31 11.52
CA GLU A 763 25.81 -32.07 10.15
C GLU A 763 25.94 -33.36 9.32
N ILE A 764 25.05 -33.50 8.35
CA ILE A 764 25.39 -34.18 7.11
C ILE A 764 25.56 -33.08 6.07
N ASP A 765 26.79 -32.64 5.90
CA ASP A 765 27.29 -32.02 4.70
C ASP A 765 27.03 -32.97 3.52
N PHE A 766 26.18 -32.51 2.59
CA PHE A 766 26.27 -32.80 1.15
C PHE A 766 25.53 -31.71 0.36
#